data_5342d1341d1abdca4139f7dc07a8cd48
#
_entry.id   5342d1341d1abdca4139f7dc07a8cd48
#
_cell.length_a   1.000
_cell.length_b   1.000
_cell.length_c   1.000
_cell.angle_alpha   90.00
_cell.angle_beta   90.00
_cell.angle_gamma   90.00
#
_symmetry.space_group_name_H-M   'P 1'
#
loop_
_entity.id
_entity.type
_entity.pdbx_description
1 polymer ?
#
loop_
_entity_poly.entity_id
_entity_poly.type
_entity_poly.pdbx_seq_one_letter_code
_entity_poly.pdbx_strand_id
1 'polypeptide(L)'
;YQRISDFIIAREIVNKFQDWESFAENINTDKTLHSIFVDKHWSFKGILEAMAILIPERFAHEMTDVIRFIPEDEYERVYYTCLNTISEAQINSLCWRAIESIDKETIIQFLGSKYCHINPDDWYNKLVELSTIPNHSFNADYFHALMMGLTMPKRDSIFQFFFNDCAEYDNDRCANPLRRLIDWAWSEDVSVKADSESTRLAAIILCWLLSSTYIKHRDEATKALVNLLSEQVEVLIETLRQFENVDDMYIYERLYAVAYGVALRTSSRDGLMKLARYVYETIFKRNNPPKNILLRDYARNIVEYAKYKGVITAVDMKKVRPPYTSTLPTWPADDEVNYLHIDYDAPNFKERKGSEQNQIWESVKGGLADFWNKLTKPTIDHFYPVPISEEKEFDKALRLFKGNMKKLAINICERKAVLILNRQKGPRNASINDTIFEFVCNEAEKLMSEEQKKALYDIMIPFKVRELPLMQHHYGRFPTEGIRNWVVKRAYELGFDVNLHGAYDRFAKKWTFRNSDKRIDRIGKKYQWIAFYEIMGILADNYKYEDDYANEGSGGYELFHGTWQSFLRNINPSMIARVKSVESEEADDSRVAEEHEWYNEEQFDNWKYSGTNESWASMIKDLPDPVSLIQKLDDDGIEWLTLNNSRSWDEPKDIGKEKYEYKLLKHDVYLATDAILVKQQDKEKAIQSLDGRVLWDGVELPTDDWQYLVNREKYWSPAYKDVYRDRQGWANSIDGLDVPYYYSCEQACGHIEDDQSGTINKYSIPCRLLFEGMGMEYDSHDGQYLDKDGNLVALTYGYNQILVKKEPLLRFLKQSELAILWIVRGEKRVYISGGKGCQCIYAPCGVYYLDNNNVPEGVLRTYKRV
;
A
#
# COMPACT_ATOMS: atom_id res chain seq x y z
N TYR A 1 -25.18 -8.29 31.25
CA TYR A 1 -25.96 -8.35 32.51
C TYR A 1 -25.58 -7.20 33.47
N GLN A 2 -24.31 -6.80 33.56
CA GLN A 2 -23.88 -5.75 34.50
C GLN A 2 -24.59 -4.41 34.25
N ARG A 3 -24.69 -3.90 33.04
CA ARG A 3 -25.40 -2.65 32.70
C ARG A 3 -26.86 -2.65 33.09
N ILE A 4 -27.56 -3.79 32.97
CA ILE A 4 -28.95 -3.91 33.40
C ILE A 4 -29.05 -3.84 34.94
N SER A 5 -28.13 -4.49 35.64
CA SER A 5 -28.02 -4.41 37.10
C SER A 5 -27.77 -2.99 37.58
N ASP A 6 -26.78 -2.30 36.94
CA ASP A 6 -26.43 -0.92 37.27
C ASP A 6 -27.64 0.03 37.07
N PHE A 7 -28.41 -0.16 36.00
CA PHE A 7 -29.62 0.62 35.73
C PHE A 7 -30.73 0.36 36.76
N ILE A 8 -30.96 -0.89 37.14
CA ILE A 8 -31.93 -1.23 38.19
C ILE A 8 -31.53 -0.60 39.53
N ILE A 9 -30.26 -0.71 39.91
CA ILE A 9 -29.74 -0.12 41.14
C ILE A 9 -29.90 1.40 41.11
N ALA A 10 -29.51 2.06 40.02
CA ALA A 10 -29.64 3.49 39.84
C ALA A 10 -31.12 3.94 40.00
N ARG A 11 -32.04 3.20 39.35
CA ARG A 11 -33.48 3.48 39.40
C ARG A 11 -34.03 3.36 40.82
N GLU A 12 -33.67 2.32 41.55
CA GLU A 12 -34.09 2.15 42.95
C GLU A 12 -33.55 3.28 43.86
N ILE A 13 -32.31 3.73 43.61
CA ILE A 13 -31.74 4.84 44.38
C ILE A 13 -32.45 6.14 44.07
N VAL A 14 -32.64 6.50 42.81
CA VAL A 14 -33.31 7.74 42.39
C VAL A 14 -34.75 7.75 42.87
N ASN A 15 -35.44 6.61 42.88
CA ASN A 15 -36.82 6.50 43.32
C ASN A 15 -37.05 6.65 44.84
N LYS A 16 -36.02 6.58 45.67
CA LYS A 16 -36.11 6.85 47.11
C LYS A 16 -36.45 8.30 47.44
N PHE A 17 -36.17 9.23 46.54
CA PHE A 17 -36.32 10.66 46.76
C PHE A 17 -37.54 11.19 46.00
N GLN A 18 -38.29 12.11 46.65
CA GLN A 18 -39.51 12.64 46.08
C GLN A 18 -39.28 13.74 45.04
N ASP A 19 -38.27 14.58 45.28
CA ASP A 19 -37.91 15.73 44.47
C ASP A 19 -36.42 15.92 44.40
N TRP A 20 -35.95 16.87 43.57
CA TRP A 20 -34.57 17.19 43.36
C TRP A 20 -33.85 17.68 44.61
N GLU A 21 -34.51 18.56 45.38
CA GLU A 21 -33.93 19.14 46.58
C GLU A 21 -33.59 18.03 47.58
N SER A 22 -34.55 17.10 47.83
CA SER A 22 -34.29 15.98 48.73
C SER A 22 -33.21 15.02 48.21
N PHE A 23 -33.06 14.86 46.93
CA PHE A 23 -31.98 14.05 46.35
C PHE A 23 -30.61 14.73 46.50
N ALA A 24 -30.52 16.01 46.12
CA ALA A 24 -29.25 16.75 46.07
C ALA A 24 -28.69 17.06 47.46
N GLU A 25 -29.52 17.46 48.43
CA GLU A 25 -29.11 17.72 49.81
C GLU A 25 -28.60 16.47 50.56
N ASN A 26 -29.03 15.29 50.15
CA ASN A 26 -28.64 14.02 50.73
C ASN A 26 -27.35 13.42 50.09
N ILE A 27 -26.75 14.03 49.10
CA ILE A 27 -25.51 13.53 48.47
C ILE A 27 -24.39 13.34 49.51
N ASN A 28 -24.28 14.24 50.48
CA ASN A 28 -23.24 14.20 51.52
C ASN A 28 -23.63 13.42 52.78
N THR A 29 -24.93 13.18 52.99
CA THR A 29 -25.46 12.58 54.22
C THR A 29 -25.91 11.15 54.06
N ASP A 30 -26.47 10.78 52.91
CA ASP A 30 -26.79 9.39 52.57
C ASP A 30 -25.53 8.62 52.20
N LYS A 31 -25.25 7.55 52.93
CA LYS A 31 -24.03 6.73 52.72
C LYS A 31 -23.92 6.18 51.31
N THR A 32 -25.02 5.85 50.67
CA THR A 32 -25.04 5.27 49.32
C THR A 32 -24.73 6.36 48.29
N LEU A 33 -25.39 7.51 48.40
CA LEU A 33 -25.12 8.65 47.50
C LEU A 33 -23.70 9.16 47.67
N HIS A 34 -23.23 9.31 48.93
CA HIS A 34 -21.87 9.73 49.21
C HIS A 34 -20.82 8.78 48.62
N SER A 35 -20.97 7.46 48.74
CA SER A 35 -20.10 6.48 48.11
C SER A 35 -20.09 6.56 46.60
N ILE A 36 -21.22 6.80 45.96
CA ILE A 36 -21.37 6.85 44.52
C ILE A 36 -20.74 8.13 43.93
N PHE A 37 -21.04 9.28 44.56
CA PHE A 37 -20.64 10.58 44.00
C PHE A 37 -19.33 11.10 44.53
N VAL A 38 -18.89 10.71 45.73
CA VAL A 38 -17.73 11.31 46.42
C VAL A 38 -16.63 10.29 46.67
N ASP A 39 -16.88 9.19 47.38
CA ASP A 39 -15.79 8.29 47.85
C ASP A 39 -15.25 7.34 46.80
N LYS A 40 -16.15 6.66 46.08
CA LYS A 40 -15.81 5.53 45.17
C LYS A 40 -16.45 5.68 43.78
N HIS A 41 -16.68 6.91 43.38
CA HIS A 41 -17.31 7.24 42.09
C HIS A 41 -16.80 6.43 40.88
N TRP A 42 -15.51 6.15 40.79
CA TRP A 42 -14.89 5.37 39.74
C TRP A 42 -15.37 3.89 39.72
N SER A 43 -15.71 3.29 40.86
CA SER A 43 -16.21 1.93 40.93
C SER A 43 -17.71 1.83 40.62
N PHE A 44 -18.45 2.97 40.59
CA PHE A 44 -19.86 3.05 40.27
C PHE A 44 -20.13 3.67 38.91
N LYS A 45 -19.15 3.65 37.98
CA LYS A 45 -19.29 4.29 36.66
C LYS A 45 -20.59 3.90 35.94
N GLY A 46 -20.94 2.62 35.88
CA GLY A 46 -22.19 2.17 35.24
C GLY A 46 -23.47 2.67 35.93
N ILE A 47 -23.46 2.81 37.28
CA ILE A 47 -24.57 3.38 38.04
C ILE A 47 -24.68 4.89 37.77
N LEU A 48 -23.53 5.60 37.69
CA LEU A 48 -23.50 7.03 37.34
C LEU A 48 -24.03 7.29 35.93
N GLU A 49 -23.63 6.47 34.97
CA GLU A 49 -24.18 6.53 33.58
C GLU A 49 -25.70 6.33 33.55
N ALA A 50 -26.21 5.38 34.34
CA ALA A 50 -27.65 5.17 34.47
C ALA A 50 -28.36 6.33 35.18
N MET A 51 -27.76 6.90 36.23
CA MET A 51 -28.31 8.08 36.94
C MET A 51 -28.35 9.30 36.01
N ALA A 52 -27.35 9.50 35.14
CA ALA A 52 -27.35 10.60 34.20
C ALA A 52 -28.51 10.56 33.20
N ILE A 53 -29.10 9.38 32.98
CA ILE A 53 -30.33 9.20 32.19
C ILE A 53 -31.59 9.42 33.06
N LEU A 54 -31.60 8.85 34.25
CA LEU A 54 -32.80 8.83 35.12
C LEU A 54 -33.07 10.16 35.83
N ILE A 55 -32.01 10.93 36.18
CA ILE A 55 -32.15 12.22 36.88
C ILE A 55 -32.90 13.24 36.01
N PRO A 56 -32.55 13.49 34.74
CA PRO A 56 -33.32 14.38 33.86
C PRO A 56 -34.75 13.94 33.66
N GLU A 57 -34.97 12.63 33.51
CA GLU A 57 -36.31 12.07 33.30
C GLU A 57 -37.23 12.26 34.50
N ARG A 58 -36.68 12.12 35.72
CA ARG A 58 -37.48 12.18 36.94
C ARG A 58 -37.57 13.58 37.56
N PHE A 59 -36.45 14.32 37.56
CA PHE A 59 -36.37 15.58 38.30
C PHE A 59 -36.25 16.81 37.40
N ALA A 60 -36.15 16.66 36.10
CA ALA A 60 -35.91 17.74 35.14
C ALA A 60 -34.59 18.56 35.44
N HIS A 61 -33.61 17.90 36.05
CA HIS A 61 -32.27 18.44 36.32
C HIS A 61 -31.23 17.62 35.61
N GLU A 62 -30.08 18.22 35.26
CA GLU A 62 -28.96 17.52 34.68
C GLU A 62 -28.05 16.92 35.75
N MET A 63 -27.39 15.80 35.43
CA MET A 63 -26.50 15.10 36.34
C MET A 63 -25.42 16.04 36.91
N THR A 64 -24.90 16.99 36.14
CA THR A 64 -23.90 17.96 36.52
C THR A 64 -24.40 18.96 37.59
N ASP A 65 -25.71 19.09 37.82
CA ASP A 65 -26.26 19.93 38.88
C ASP A 65 -25.89 19.42 40.27
N VAL A 66 -25.57 18.12 40.40
CA VAL A 66 -25.09 17.54 41.68
C VAL A 66 -23.74 18.09 42.13
N ILE A 67 -22.91 18.56 41.18
CA ILE A 67 -21.54 19.04 41.47
C ILE A 67 -21.51 20.17 42.48
N ARG A 68 -22.58 21.01 42.52
CA ARG A 68 -22.72 22.11 43.49
C ARG A 68 -22.82 21.64 44.91
N PHE A 69 -23.15 20.38 45.14
CA PHE A 69 -23.35 19.78 46.47
C PHE A 69 -22.18 18.89 46.87
N ILE A 70 -21.21 18.68 45.99
CA ILE A 70 -19.98 17.94 46.28
C ILE A 70 -18.99 18.90 46.99
N PRO A 71 -18.44 18.53 48.14
CA PRO A 71 -17.48 19.37 48.85
C PRO A 71 -16.25 19.62 48.00
N GLU A 72 -15.78 20.88 47.88
CA GLU A 72 -14.47 21.20 47.39
C GLU A 72 -13.44 20.67 48.40
N ASP A 73 -12.68 19.66 48.04
CA ASP A 73 -11.66 19.05 48.90
C ASP A 73 -10.38 19.88 48.85
N GLU A 74 -9.66 19.96 50.00
CA GLU A 74 -8.31 20.56 50.10
C GLU A 74 -7.27 19.84 49.21
N TYR A 75 -7.57 18.61 48.75
CA TYR A 75 -6.80 17.86 47.80
C TYR A 75 -7.48 17.89 46.42
N GLU A 76 -7.15 18.88 45.60
CA GLU A 76 -7.65 19.11 44.22
C GLU A 76 -7.81 17.84 43.38
N ARG A 77 -7.00 16.82 43.62
CA ARG A 77 -6.98 15.58 42.85
C ARG A 77 -8.24 14.74 42.95
N VAL A 78 -8.86 14.60 44.12
CA VAL A 78 -10.08 13.78 44.29
C VAL A 78 -11.25 14.52 43.69
N TYR A 79 -11.37 15.82 43.89
CA TYR A 79 -12.41 16.65 43.32
C TYR A 79 -12.44 16.60 41.79
N TYR A 80 -11.28 16.78 41.11
CA TYR A 80 -11.19 16.72 39.67
C TYR A 80 -11.48 15.32 39.10
N THR A 81 -11.16 14.26 39.83
CA THR A 81 -11.48 12.90 39.40
C THR A 81 -13.00 12.65 39.48
N CYS A 82 -13.70 13.16 40.50
CA CYS A 82 -15.17 13.16 40.57
C CYS A 82 -15.80 13.91 39.39
N LEU A 83 -15.31 15.13 39.12
CA LEU A 83 -15.80 15.95 38.03
C LEU A 83 -15.65 15.26 36.66
N ASN A 84 -14.52 14.61 36.43
CA ASN A 84 -14.28 13.86 35.19
C ASN A 84 -15.30 12.73 35.02
N THR A 85 -15.53 11.91 36.03
CA THR A 85 -16.47 10.77 35.94
C THR A 85 -17.90 11.23 35.77
N ILE A 86 -18.31 12.27 36.50
CA ILE A 86 -19.67 12.85 36.37
C ILE A 86 -19.83 13.51 35.00
N SER A 87 -18.82 14.22 34.50
CA SER A 87 -18.82 14.85 33.19
C SER A 87 -18.93 13.81 32.06
N GLU A 88 -18.24 12.70 32.19
CA GLU A 88 -18.31 11.59 31.23
C GLU A 88 -19.71 10.97 31.21
N ALA A 89 -20.30 10.71 32.36
CA ALA A 89 -21.68 10.21 32.46
C ALA A 89 -22.70 11.19 31.86
N GLN A 90 -22.55 12.47 32.14
CA GLN A 90 -23.41 13.55 31.61
C GLN A 90 -23.35 13.62 30.08
N ILE A 91 -22.16 13.67 29.50
CA ILE A 91 -22.00 13.77 28.02
C ILE A 91 -22.56 12.51 27.32
N ASN A 92 -22.40 11.34 27.90
CA ASN A 92 -22.99 10.12 27.38
C ASN A 92 -24.53 10.21 27.32
N SER A 93 -25.16 10.66 28.39
CA SER A 93 -26.62 10.86 28.43
C SER A 93 -27.10 11.91 27.41
N LEU A 94 -26.43 13.06 27.36
CA LEU A 94 -26.77 14.13 26.39
C LEU A 94 -26.60 13.66 24.94
N CYS A 95 -25.56 12.91 24.62
CA CYS A 95 -25.34 12.36 23.29
C CYS A 95 -26.44 11.39 22.86
N TRP A 96 -26.92 10.52 23.76
CA TRP A 96 -28.04 9.62 23.45
C TRP A 96 -29.35 10.36 23.23
N ARG A 97 -29.56 11.48 23.91
CA ARG A 97 -30.78 12.32 23.76
C ARG A 97 -30.71 13.22 22.51
N ALA A 98 -29.54 13.43 21.91
CA ALA A 98 -29.34 14.34 20.79
C ALA A 98 -29.76 13.78 19.41
N ILE A 99 -30.44 12.64 19.35
CA ILE A 99 -30.83 11.98 18.08
C ILE A 99 -31.67 12.93 17.20
N GLU A 100 -32.61 13.68 17.78
CA GLU A 100 -33.48 14.63 17.05
C GLU A 100 -32.98 16.09 17.15
N SER A 101 -31.74 16.32 17.47
CA SER A 101 -31.14 17.65 17.68
C SER A 101 -31.69 18.45 18.87
N ILE A 102 -32.56 17.88 19.69
CA ILE A 102 -33.20 18.55 20.83
C ILE A 102 -32.17 18.97 21.87
N ASP A 103 -31.20 18.10 22.16
CA ASP A 103 -30.19 18.35 23.20
C ASP A 103 -28.91 18.98 22.70
N LYS A 104 -28.77 19.31 21.40
CA LYS A 104 -27.57 19.86 20.84
C LYS A 104 -27.09 21.15 21.51
N GLU A 105 -28.02 22.06 21.80
CA GLU A 105 -27.70 23.32 22.51
C GLU A 105 -27.24 23.05 23.94
N THR A 106 -27.86 22.11 24.63
CA THR A 106 -27.50 21.68 25.98
C THR A 106 -26.09 21.09 26.01
N ILE A 107 -25.75 20.27 25.03
CA ILE A 107 -24.38 19.71 24.88
C ILE A 107 -23.34 20.83 24.68
N ILE A 108 -23.62 21.79 23.78
CA ILE A 108 -22.71 22.92 23.53
C ILE A 108 -22.57 23.78 24.78
N GLN A 109 -23.65 24.05 25.50
CA GLN A 109 -23.62 24.77 26.77
C GLN A 109 -22.82 24.02 27.82
N PHE A 110 -22.99 22.70 27.91
CA PHE A 110 -22.25 21.87 28.85
C PHE A 110 -20.76 21.87 28.53
N LEU A 111 -20.37 21.65 27.25
CA LEU A 111 -18.96 21.67 26.81
C LEU A 111 -18.28 23.03 27.08
N GLY A 112 -19.02 24.14 27.01
CA GLY A 112 -18.52 25.47 27.36
C GLY A 112 -18.59 25.81 28.86
N SER A 113 -19.10 24.93 29.68
CA SER A 113 -19.28 25.21 31.14
C SER A 113 -18.00 24.95 31.95
N LYS A 114 -17.87 25.61 33.10
CA LYS A 114 -16.79 25.35 34.06
C LYS A 114 -16.84 23.96 34.71
N TYR A 115 -17.91 23.22 34.51
CA TYR A 115 -18.09 21.87 35.03
C TYR A 115 -17.77 20.76 34.00
N CYS A 116 -17.40 21.14 32.78
CA CYS A 116 -16.94 20.20 31.79
C CYS A 116 -15.47 19.90 31.99
N HIS A 117 -15.16 18.69 32.39
CA HIS A 117 -13.81 18.18 32.58
C HIS A 117 -13.58 16.95 31.70
N ILE A 118 -14.16 16.94 30.48
CA ILE A 118 -13.97 15.84 29.54
C ILE A 118 -12.62 16.02 28.85
N ASN A 119 -11.83 14.93 28.80
CA ASN A 119 -10.63 14.89 27.97
C ASN A 119 -11.03 15.03 26.48
N PRO A 120 -10.36 15.85 25.66
CA PRO A 120 -10.63 15.97 24.24
C PRO A 120 -10.67 14.61 23.51
N ASP A 121 -9.81 13.66 23.87
CA ASP A 121 -9.77 12.33 23.25
C ASP A 121 -11.02 11.51 23.58
N ASP A 122 -11.57 11.61 24.77
CA ASP A 122 -12.84 10.97 25.14
C ASP A 122 -14.02 11.53 24.33
N TRP A 123 -14.00 12.85 24.08
CA TRP A 123 -14.98 13.49 23.21
C TRP A 123 -14.86 13.02 21.75
N TYR A 124 -13.64 12.94 21.21
CA TYR A 124 -13.44 12.42 19.85
C TYR A 124 -13.81 10.96 19.72
N ASN A 125 -13.53 10.13 20.70
CA ASN A 125 -14.00 8.74 20.76
C ASN A 125 -15.53 8.67 20.73
N LYS A 126 -16.19 9.56 21.48
CA LYS A 126 -17.66 9.64 21.47
C LYS A 126 -18.22 10.06 20.13
N LEU A 127 -17.60 11.02 19.45
CA LEU A 127 -17.99 11.41 18.08
C LEU A 127 -17.84 10.24 17.10
N VAL A 128 -16.81 9.43 17.23
CA VAL A 128 -16.64 8.22 16.39
C VAL A 128 -17.73 7.18 16.70
N GLU A 129 -18.07 6.96 17.97
CA GLU A 129 -19.16 6.04 18.36
C GLU A 129 -20.52 6.45 17.79
N LEU A 130 -20.80 7.75 17.73
CA LEU A 130 -22.05 8.30 17.20
C LEU A 130 -22.04 8.47 15.67
N SER A 131 -20.87 8.36 15.05
CA SER A 131 -20.63 8.75 13.66
C SER A 131 -21.53 8.04 12.65
N THR A 132 -21.82 6.76 12.88
CA THR A 132 -22.59 5.91 11.94
C THR A 132 -24.09 5.89 12.20
N ILE A 133 -24.57 6.68 13.16
CA ILE A 133 -26.00 6.72 13.51
C ILE A 133 -26.71 7.72 12.57
N PRO A 134 -27.62 7.27 11.68
CA PRO A 134 -28.37 8.14 10.81
C PRO A 134 -29.19 9.18 11.60
N ASN A 135 -29.24 10.40 11.08
CA ASN A 135 -29.98 11.53 11.66
C ASN A 135 -29.53 11.99 13.06
N HIS A 136 -28.43 11.46 13.60
CA HIS A 136 -27.88 11.95 14.85
C HIS A 136 -27.14 13.28 14.63
N SER A 137 -27.36 14.26 15.54
CA SER A 137 -26.81 15.63 15.45
C SER A 137 -25.27 15.68 15.44
N PHE A 138 -24.60 14.66 15.98
CA PHE A 138 -23.13 14.51 16.07
C PHE A 138 -22.62 13.31 15.29
N ASN A 139 -23.31 12.94 14.21
CA ASN A 139 -22.84 11.88 13.33
C ASN A 139 -21.64 12.32 12.48
N ALA A 140 -21.26 11.49 11.49
CA ALA A 140 -20.11 11.76 10.64
C ALA A 140 -20.22 13.05 9.82
N ASP A 141 -21.43 13.53 9.49
CA ASP A 141 -21.61 14.82 8.80
C ASP A 141 -21.19 15.99 9.68
N TYR A 142 -21.52 15.95 10.97
CA TYR A 142 -21.03 16.94 11.92
C TYR A 142 -19.49 16.89 12.04
N PHE A 143 -18.93 15.68 12.18
CA PHE A 143 -17.48 15.50 12.25
C PHE A 143 -16.81 16.03 10.98
N HIS A 144 -17.37 15.73 9.81
CA HIS A 144 -16.88 16.21 8.52
C HIS A 144 -16.88 17.74 8.43
N ALA A 145 -17.99 18.37 8.82
CA ALA A 145 -18.09 19.83 8.85
C ALA A 145 -17.06 20.47 9.79
N LEU A 146 -16.80 19.86 10.96
CA LEU A 146 -15.76 20.28 11.90
C LEU A 146 -14.37 20.21 11.24
N MET A 147 -14.05 19.09 10.61
CA MET A 147 -12.77 18.86 9.96
C MET A 147 -12.55 19.78 8.76
N MET A 148 -13.57 19.99 7.93
CA MET A 148 -13.52 20.90 6.78
C MET A 148 -13.40 22.37 7.21
N GLY A 149 -13.86 22.74 8.39
CA GLY A 149 -13.69 24.07 8.98
C GLY A 149 -12.24 24.40 9.43
N LEU A 150 -11.38 23.40 9.50
CA LEU A 150 -9.99 23.54 9.89
C LEU A 150 -9.07 23.42 8.66
N THR A 151 -7.95 24.14 8.66
CA THR A 151 -6.89 23.95 7.67
C THR A 151 -6.11 22.65 7.96
N MET A 152 -5.49 22.07 6.92
CA MET A 152 -4.67 20.83 7.08
C MET A 152 -3.66 20.94 8.24
N PRO A 153 -2.86 22.02 8.42
CA PRO A 153 -1.93 22.13 9.54
C PRO A 153 -2.61 22.07 10.92
N LYS A 154 -3.78 22.70 11.06
CA LYS A 154 -4.53 22.66 12.33
C LYS A 154 -5.14 21.30 12.58
N ARG A 155 -5.69 20.64 11.56
CA ARG A 155 -6.18 19.26 11.70
C ARG A 155 -5.06 18.34 12.18
N ASP A 156 -3.92 18.39 11.52
CA ASP A 156 -2.77 17.55 11.86
C ASP A 156 -2.29 17.78 13.30
N SER A 157 -2.24 19.03 13.78
CA SER A 157 -1.82 19.33 15.15
C SER A 157 -2.78 18.83 16.24
N ILE A 158 -4.06 18.67 15.91
CA ILE A 158 -5.09 18.26 16.86
C ILE A 158 -5.34 16.75 16.77
N PHE A 159 -5.59 16.23 15.54
CA PHE A 159 -6.14 14.88 15.37
C PHE A 159 -5.06 13.79 15.23
N GLN A 160 -3.79 14.11 14.91
CA GLN A 160 -2.77 13.07 14.80
C GLN A 160 -2.46 12.38 16.12
N PHE A 161 -2.52 13.09 17.25
CA PHE A 161 -2.42 12.44 18.57
C PHE A 161 -3.59 11.48 18.79
N PHE A 162 -4.82 11.91 18.55
CA PHE A 162 -6.02 11.09 18.69
C PHE A 162 -5.96 9.84 17.78
N PHE A 163 -5.62 10.00 16.50
CA PHE A 163 -5.51 8.87 15.57
C PHE A 163 -4.44 7.85 15.97
N ASN A 164 -3.40 8.29 16.71
CA ASN A 164 -2.30 7.43 17.11
C ASN A 164 -2.38 6.89 18.54
N ASP A 165 -3.18 7.49 19.40
CA ASP A 165 -3.45 6.96 20.74
C ASP A 165 -4.09 5.56 20.64
N CYS A 166 -4.85 5.35 19.57
CA CYS A 166 -5.36 4.04 19.19
C CYS A 166 -4.26 2.98 18.96
N ALA A 167 -3.01 3.38 18.72
CA ALA A 167 -1.89 2.47 18.48
C ALA A 167 -1.28 1.90 19.78
N GLU A 168 -1.37 2.61 20.91
CA GLU A 168 -0.84 2.12 22.20
C GLU A 168 -1.66 0.96 22.78
N TYR A 169 -2.95 0.92 22.45
CA TYR A 169 -3.90 -0.08 22.95
C TYR A 169 -4.22 -1.21 21.93
N ASP A 170 -3.28 -1.50 21.03
CA ASP A 170 -3.46 -2.53 19.97
C ASP A 170 -3.78 -3.95 20.55
N ASN A 171 -3.48 -4.17 21.82
CA ASN A 171 -3.80 -5.42 22.53
C ASN A 171 -5.26 -5.48 23.02
N ASP A 172 -5.99 -4.36 23.08
CA ASP A 172 -7.39 -4.33 23.47
C ASP A 172 -8.27 -3.72 22.36
N ARG A 173 -8.31 -4.44 21.23
CA ARG A 173 -9.03 -4.04 20.01
C ARG A 173 -10.50 -3.70 20.23
N CYS A 174 -11.11 -4.27 21.27
CA CYS A 174 -12.53 -4.07 21.56
C CYS A 174 -12.84 -2.71 22.20
N ALA A 175 -11.86 -2.03 22.78
CA ALA A 175 -12.09 -0.79 23.53
C ALA A 175 -12.12 0.46 22.63
N ASN A 176 -11.36 0.48 21.51
CA ASN A 176 -11.22 1.66 20.68
C ASN A 176 -12.29 1.77 19.59
N PRO A 177 -13.08 2.86 19.53
CA PRO A 177 -14.14 3.05 18.53
C PRO A 177 -13.64 3.07 17.08
N LEU A 178 -12.48 3.67 16.80
CA LEU A 178 -11.90 3.69 15.45
C LEU A 178 -11.50 2.28 15.01
N ARG A 179 -10.91 1.49 15.92
CA ARG A 179 -10.55 0.12 15.62
C ARG A 179 -11.79 -0.74 15.32
N ARG A 180 -12.82 -0.62 16.13
CA ARG A 180 -14.12 -1.30 15.89
C ARG A 180 -14.73 -0.91 14.55
N LEU A 181 -14.63 0.37 14.16
CA LEU A 181 -15.12 0.85 12.87
C LEU A 181 -14.34 0.25 11.70
N ILE A 182 -13.00 0.19 11.77
CA ILE A 182 -12.16 -0.45 10.77
C ILE A 182 -12.52 -1.93 10.65
N ASP A 183 -12.58 -2.67 11.76
CA ASP A 183 -12.84 -4.11 11.75
C ASP A 183 -14.25 -4.43 11.24
N TRP A 184 -15.25 -3.61 11.59
CA TRP A 184 -16.59 -3.73 11.04
C TRP A 184 -16.62 -3.46 9.52
N ALA A 185 -16.01 -2.38 9.06
CA ALA A 185 -15.97 -2.02 7.65
C ALA A 185 -15.14 -3.02 6.79
N TRP A 186 -14.28 -3.80 7.44
CA TRP A 186 -13.49 -4.85 6.79
C TRP A 186 -14.06 -6.26 7.03
N SER A 187 -15.24 -6.39 7.62
CA SER A 187 -15.90 -7.69 7.80
C SER A 187 -16.47 -8.23 6.49
N GLU A 188 -16.67 -9.53 6.45
CA GLU A 188 -17.28 -10.20 5.30
C GLU A 188 -18.71 -9.67 5.02
N ASP A 189 -19.07 -9.58 3.77
CA ASP A 189 -20.39 -9.15 3.27
C ASP A 189 -20.88 -7.77 3.72
N VAL A 190 -20.07 -6.96 4.38
CA VAL A 190 -20.51 -5.64 4.88
C VAL A 190 -21.01 -4.74 3.75
N SER A 191 -20.39 -4.78 2.57
CA SER A 191 -20.77 -4.00 1.39
C SER A 191 -22.17 -4.33 0.87
N VAL A 192 -22.66 -5.54 1.14
CA VAL A 192 -24.00 -6.02 0.72
C VAL A 192 -25.03 -5.85 1.84
N LYS A 193 -24.62 -6.08 3.09
CA LYS A 193 -25.51 -6.10 4.26
C LYS A 193 -25.77 -4.74 4.89
N ALA A 194 -24.82 -3.81 4.81
CA ALA A 194 -24.96 -2.48 5.40
C ALA A 194 -25.89 -1.59 4.55
N ASP A 195 -26.71 -0.80 5.22
CA ASP A 195 -27.52 0.21 4.54
C ASP A 195 -26.65 1.37 4.02
N SER A 196 -27.10 2.02 2.95
CA SER A 196 -26.31 3.03 2.23
C SER A 196 -25.98 4.26 3.08
N GLU A 197 -26.87 4.64 4.02
CA GLU A 197 -26.63 5.81 4.86
C GLU A 197 -25.59 5.53 5.94
N SER A 198 -25.68 4.41 6.65
CA SER A 198 -24.65 3.99 7.61
C SER A 198 -23.30 3.76 6.91
N THR A 199 -23.32 3.20 5.69
CA THR A 199 -22.13 3.04 4.86
C THR A 199 -21.48 4.38 4.53
N ARG A 200 -22.27 5.39 4.11
CA ARG A 200 -21.80 6.75 3.81
C ARG A 200 -21.17 7.40 5.02
N LEU A 201 -21.85 7.34 6.15
CA LEU A 201 -21.37 7.92 7.41
C LEU A 201 -20.05 7.25 7.87
N ALA A 202 -19.97 5.93 7.82
CA ALA A 202 -18.76 5.19 8.14
C ALA A 202 -17.61 5.56 7.20
N ALA A 203 -17.88 5.65 5.88
CA ALA A 203 -16.89 6.03 4.89
C ALA A 203 -16.30 7.42 5.16
N ILE A 204 -17.09 8.39 5.59
CA ILE A 204 -16.61 9.73 5.95
C ILE A 204 -15.55 9.68 7.05
N ILE A 205 -15.78 8.96 8.14
CA ILE A 205 -14.81 8.84 9.25
C ILE A 205 -13.55 8.13 8.80
N LEU A 206 -13.70 7.01 8.08
CA LEU A 206 -12.56 6.27 7.54
C LEU A 206 -11.74 7.10 6.54
N CYS A 207 -12.37 7.96 5.74
CA CYS A 207 -11.67 8.91 4.87
C CYS A 207 -10.82 9.91 5.66
N TRP A 208 -11.30 10.43 6.78
CA TRP A 208 -10.48 11.28 7.63
C TRP A 208 -9.29 10.55 8.24
N LEU A 209 -9.43 9.26 8.55
CA LEU A 209 -8.34 8.42 9.03
C LEU A 209 -7.24 8.20 7.97
N LEU A 210 -7.52 8.41 6.67
CA LEU A 210 -6.50 8.40 5.62
C LEU A 210 -5.43 9.50 5.78
N SER A 211 -5.67 10.51 6.63
CA SER A 211 -4.68 11.53 7.00
C SER A 211 -3.68 11.06 8.05
N SER A 212 -3.93 9.92 8.69
CA SER A 212 -3.09 9.41 9.79
C SER A 212 -1.64 9.20 9.36
N THR A 213 -0.72 9.62 10.22
CA THR A 213 0.72 9.34 10.08
C THR A 213 1.12 7.97 10.65
N TYR A 214 0.22 7.28 11.33
CA TYR A 214 0.38 5.86 11.65
C TYR A 214 0.00 5.04 10.41
N ILE A 215 1.02 4.55 9.71
CA ILE A 215 0.88 3.96 8.38
C ILE A 215 -0.07 2.76 8.42
N LYS A 216 0.02 1.91 9.43
CA LYS A 216 -0.87 0.74 9.58
C LYS A 216 -2.35 1.14 9.60
N HIS A 217 -2.74 2.12 10.43
CA HIS A 217 -4.15 2.58 10.48
C HIS A 217 -4.62 3.18 9.16
N ARG A 218 -3.77 3.98 8.50
CA ARG A 218 -4.05 4.55 7.18
C ARG A 218 -4.29 3.45 6.14
N ASP A 219 -3.46 2.43 6.13
CA ASP A 219 -3.53 1.33 5.17
C ASP A 219 -4.71 0.40 5.47
N GLU A 220 -4.94 0.07 6.74
CA GLU A 220 -6.10 -0.71 7.17
C GLU A 220 -7.42 0.02 6.85
N ALA A 221 -7.51 1.34 7.10
CA ALA A 221 -8.68 2.15 6.72
C ALA A 221 -8.88 2.17 5.19
N THR A 222 -7.80 2.18 4.41
CA THR A 222 -7.88 2.08 2.95
C THR A 222 -8.54 0.76 2.52
N LYS A 223 -8.08 -0.38 3.10
CA LYS A 223 -8.64 -1.70 2.77
C LYS A 223 -10.08 -1.85 3.25
N ALA A 224 -10.38 -1.35 4.45
CA ALA A 224 -11.73 -1.32 5.00
C ALA A 224 -12.70 -0.53 4.11
N LEU A 225 -12.27 0.65 3.61
CA LEU A 225 -13.05 1.43 2.65
C LEU A 225 -13.26 0.69 1.32
N VAL A 226 -12.24 0.03 0.78
CA VAL A 226 -12.38 -0.77 -0.44
C VAL A 226 -13.41 -1.87 -0.23
N ASN A 227 -13.34 -2.60 0.90
CA ASN A 227 -14.28 -3.66 1.22
C ASN A 227 -15.71 -3.11 1.39
N LEU A 228 -15.88 -2.08 2.21
CA LEU A 228 -17.16 -1.46 2.53
C LEU A 228 -17.90 -0.93 1.29
N LEU A 229 -17.15 -0.36 0.34
CA LEU A 229 -17.71 0.36 -0.81
C LEU A 229 -17.74 -0.47 -2.11
N SER A 230 -17.25 -1.71 -2.10
CA SER A 230 -17.09 -2.53 -3.32
C SER A 230 -18.41 -2.75 -4.07
N GLU A 231 -19.54 -2.92 -3.38
CA GLU A 231 -20.88 -3.05 -3.98
C GLU A 231 -21.76 -1.79 -3.81
N GLN A 232 -21.19 -0.71 -3.21
CA GLN A 232 -21.87 0.54 -2.97
C GLN A 232 -21.23 1.73 -3.70
N VAL A 233 -21.07 1.58 -5.01
CA VAL A 233 -20.32 2.54 -5.85
C VAL A 233 -20.93 3.93 -5.87
N GLU A 234 -22.23 4.07 -5.75
CA GLU A 234 -22.93 5.36 -5.64
C GLU A 234 -22.51 6.12 -4.37
N VAL A 235 -22.41 5.40 -3.24
CA VAL A 235 -21.93 5.95 -1.98
C VAL A 235 -20.47 6.41 -2.10
N LEU A 236 -19.63 5.62 -2.79
CA LEU A 236 -18.26 6.02 -3.09
C LEU A 236 -18.20 7.33 -3.88
N ILE A 237 -19.02 7.46 -4.94
CA ILE A 237 -19.04 8.68 -5.78
C ILE A 237 -19.49 9.90 -4.93
N GLU A 238 -20.44 9.71 -4.04
CA GLU A 238 -20.89 10.77 -3.11
C GLU A 238 -19.75 11.15 -2.15
N THR A 239 -19.08 10.17 -1.56
CA THR A 239 -17.92 10.38 -0.69
C THR A 239 -16.79 11.14 -1.42
N LEU A 240 -16.48 10.75 -2.66
CA LEU A 240 -15.52 11.47 -3.49
C LEU A 240 -15.90 12.95 -3.66
N ARG A 241 -17.19 13.27 -3.90
CA ARG A 241 -17.68 14.64 -4.02
C ARG A 241 -17.54 15.44 -2.73
N GLN A 242 -17.82 14.83 -1.59
CA GLN A 242 -17.67 15.48 -0.27
C GLN A 242 -16.22 15.90 0.00
N PHE A 243 -15.25 15.12 -0.50
CA PHE A 243 -13.82 15.39 -0.31
C PHE A 243 -13.14 16.13 -1.48
N GLU A 244 -13.85 16.52 -2.54
CA GLU A 244 -13.26 17.25 -3.70
C GLU A 244 -12.51 18.53 -3.31
N ASN A 245 -12.98 19.23 -2.27
CA ASN A 245 -12.42 20.49 -1.81
C ASN A 245 -11.56 20.37 -0.55
N VAL A 246 -11.20 19.15 -0.14
CA VAL A 246 -10.29 18.98 0.99
C VAL A 246 -8.92 19.55 0.64
N ASP A 247 -8.37 20.35 1.54
CA ASP A 247 -7.04 20.96 1.36
C ASP A 247 -5.88 19.99 1.72
N ASP A 248 -6.18 18.70 1.82
CA ASP A 248 -5.25 17.63 2.19
C ASP A 248 -5.10 16.62 1.05
N MET A 249 -4.06 16.82 0.24
CA MET A 249 -3.77 15.92 -0.88
C MET A 249 -3.41 14.50 -0.44
N TYR A 250 -2.99 14.31 0.81
CA TYR A 250 -2.67 12.99 1.38
C TYR A 250 -3.91 12.12 1.57
N ILE A 251 -5.06 12.76 1.89
CA ILE A 251 -6.38 12.10 1.91
C ILE A 251 -6.87 11.85 0.49
N TYR A 252 -6.86 12.90 -0.35
CA TYR A 252 -7.50 12.86 -1.66
C TYR A 252 -6.84 11.85 -2.60
N GLU A 253 -5.52 11.78 -2.61
CA GLU A 253 -4.76 10.75 -3.33
C GLU A 253 -5.15 9.34 -2.87
N ARG A 254 -5.17 9.10 -1.56
CA ARG A 254 -5.48 7.80 -1.00
C ARG A 254 -6.95 7.39 -1.24
N LEU A 255 -7.85 8.34 -1.25
CA LEU A 255 -9.26 8.10 -1.61
C LEU A 255 -9.40 7.65 -3.08
N TYR A 256 -8.54 8.14 -3.99
CA TYR A 256 -8.48 7.60 -5.36
C TYR A 256 -7.87 6.19 -5.43
N ALA A 257 -6.97 5.83 -4.51
CA ALA A 257 -6.54 4.44 -4.37
C ALA A 257 -7.71 3.54 -3.93
N VAL A 258 -8.53 4.00 -2.97
CA VAL A 258 -9.78 3.29 -2.59
C VAL A 258 -10.70 3.14 -3.80
N ALA A 259 -10.96 4.22 -4.54
CA ALA A 259 -11.81 4.19 -5.72
C ALA A 259 -11.29 3.20 -6.79
N TYR A 260 -9.98 3.09 -6.95
CA TYR A 260 -9.38 2.11 -7.85
C TYR A 260 -9.57 0.68 -7.34
N GLY A 261 -9.36 0.43 -6.05
CA GLY A 261 -9.64 -0.86 -5.43
C GLY A 261 -11.10 -1.30 -5.63
N VAL A 262 -12.05 -0.39 -5.39
CA VAL A 262 -13.48 -0.62 -5.64
C VAL A 262 -13.76 -0.90 -7.12
N ALA A 263 -13.18 -0.12 -8.04
CA ALA A 263 -13.35 -0.34 -9.48
C ALA A 263 -12.92 -1.75 -9.92
N LEU A 264 -11.85 -2.28 -9.32
CA LEU A 264 -11.32 -3.62 -9.63
C LEU A 264 -12.14 -4.77 -9.01
N ARG A 265 -12.99 -4.46 -8.03
CA ARG A 265 -13.70 -5.47 -7.23
C ARG A 265 -15.21 -5.48 -7.43
N THR A 266 -15.81 -4.34 -7.80
CA THR A 266 -17.27 -4.25 -7.96
C THR A 266 -17.81 -5.20 -9.02
N SER A 267 -18.89 -5.91 -8.69
CA SER A 267 -19.67 -6.72 -9.61
C SER A 267 -20.59 -5.85 -10.51
N SER A 268 -20.86 -4.60 -10.09
CA SER A 268 -21.78 -3.69 -10.78
C SER A 268 -21.15 -3.03 -12.00
N ARG A 269 -21.50 -3.50 -13.20
CA ARG A 269 -21.09 -2.87 -14.47
C ARG A 269 -21.58 -1.42 -14.61
N ASP A 270 -22.79 -1.13 -14.14
CA ASP A 270 -23.35 0.23 -14.12
C ASP A 270 -22.60 1.13 -13.12
N GLY A 271 -22.31 0.59 -11.93
CA GLY A 271 -21.49 1.28 -10.92
C GLY A 271 -20.10 1.62 -11.47
N LEU A 272 -19.41 0.67 -12.08
CA LEU A 272 -18.10 0.92 -12.72
C LEU A 272 -18.17 1.98 -13.81
N MET A 273 -19.22 1.97 -14.63
CA MET A 273 -19.45 2.99 -15.67
C MET A 273 -19.64 4.37 -15.06
N LYS A 274 -20.47 4.50 -14.03
CA LYS A 274 -20.73 5.77 -13.32
C LYS A 274 -19.45 6.31 -12.66
N LEU A 275 -18.70 5.45 -11.97
CA LEU A 275 -17.43 5.81 -11.34
C LEU A 275 -16.41 6.30 -12.37
N ALA A 276 -16.19 5.55 -13.43
CA ALA A 276 -15.24 5.94 -14.48
C ALA A 276 -15.63 7.24 -15.18
N ARG A 277 -16.92 7.48 -15.40
CA ARG A 277 -17.43 8.76 -15.96
C ARG A 277 -17.17 9.91 -14.98
N TYR A 278 -17.49 9.73 -13.69
CA TYR A 278 -17.20 10.74 -12.67
C TYR A 278 -15.72 11.09 -12.62
N VAL A 279 -14.83 10.08 -12.58
CA VAL A 279 -13.37 10.26 -12.56
C VAL A 279 -12.88 10.97 -13.83
N TYR A 280 -13.38 10.59 -15.01
CA TYR A 280 -13.03 11.27 -16.25
C TYR A 280 -13.45 12.75 -16.23
N GLU A 281 -14.65 13.07 -15.79
CA GLU A 281 -15.16 14.42 -15.76
C GLU A 281 -14.44 15.30 -14.76
N THR A 282 -14.11 14.76 -13.58
CA THR A 282 -13.47 15.50 -12.50
C THR A 282 -11.98 15.69 -12.76
N ILE A 283 -11.28 14.67 -13.19
CA ILE A 283 -9.81 14.66 -13.27
C ILE A 283 -9.28 15.03 -14.67
N PHE A 284 -9.86 14.45 -15.74
CA PHE A 284 -9.23 14.51 -17.06
C PHE A 284 -9.92 15.41 -18.08
N LYS A 285 -11.21 15.64 -17.95
CA LYS A 285 -12.01 16.35 -18.97
C LYS A 285 -11.45 17.74 -19.30
N ARG A 286 -10.97 18.47 -18.27
CA ARG A 286 -10.40 19.81 -18.41
C ARG A 286 -8.97 19.82 -18.98
N ASN A 287 -8.38 18.69 -19.28
CA ASN A 287 -7.02 18.51 -19.78
C ASN A 287 -5.92 19.12 -18.87
N ASN A 288 -6.17 19.20 -17.60
CA ASN A 288 -5.24 19.66 -16.57
C ASN A 288 -5.40 18.81 -15.30
N PRO A 289 -4.96 17.55 -15.32
CA PRO A 289 -5.07 16.68 -14.15
C PRO A 289 -4.19 17.19 -13.00
N PRO A 290 -4.54 16.92 -11.75
CA PRO A 290 -3.73 17.27 -10.58
C PRO A 290 -2.28 16.82 -10.75
N LYS A 291 -1.33 17.57 -10.18
CA LYS A 291 0.10 17.26 -10.32
C LYS A 291 0.56 16.04 -9.51
N ASN A 292 -0.22 15.59 -8.53
CA ASN A 292 0.08 14.39 -7.76
C ASN A 292 0.10 13.14 -8.65
N ILE A 293 1.25 12.48 -8.74
CA ILE A 293 1.48 11.38 -9.69
C ILE A 293 0.65 10.13 -9.34
N LEU A 294 0.46 9.82 -8.05
CA LEU A 294 -0.31 8.66 -7.61
C LEU A 294 -1.81 8.84 -7.85
N LEU A 295 -2.33 10.03 -7.58
CA LEU A 295 -3.73 10.34 -7.88
C LEU A 295 -4.04 10.16 -9.37
N ARG A 296 -3.15 10.68 -10.24
CA ARG A 296 -3.27 10.49 -11.70
C ARG A 296 -3.25 9.02 -12.09
N ASP A 297 -2.39 8.25 -11.46
CA ASP A 297 -2.24 6.82 -11.71
C ASP A 297 -3.52 6.06 -11.38
N TYR A 298 -4.03 6.20 -10.17
CA TYR A 298 -5.26 5.54 -9.75
C TYR A 298 -6.46 5.99 -10.61
N ALA A 299 -6.61 7.29 -10.82
CA ALA A 299 -7.69 7.84 -11.64
C ALA A 299 -7.65 7.33 -13.09
N ARG A 300 -6.47 7.29 -13.72
CA ARG A 300 -6.27 6.75 -15.06
C ARG A 300 -6.69 5.28 -15.11
N ASN A 301 -6.23 4.48 -14.18
CA ASN A 301 -6.46 3.04 -14.19
C ASN A 301 -7.94 2.68 -13.99
N ILE A 302 -8.71 3.48 -13.24
CA ILE A 302 -10.18 3.34 -13.17
C ILE A 302 -10.81 3.46 -14.57
N VAL A 303 -10.43 4.47 -15.35
CA VAL A 303 -10.97 4.69 -16.70
C VAL A 303 -10.48 3.62 -17.70
N GLU A 304 -9.19 3.23 -17.60
CA GLU A 304 -8.63 2.15 -18.43
C GLU A 304 -9.32 0.82 -18.17
N TYR A 305 -9.59 0.49 -16.90
CA TYR A 305 -10.29 -0.74 -16.53
C TYR A 305 -11.73 -0.75 -17.01
N ALA A 306 -12.46 0.35 -16.84
CA ALA A 306 -13.82 0.48 -17.37
C ALA A 306 -13.87 0.36 -18.91
N LYS A 307 -12.84 0.87 -19.60
CA LYS A 307 -12.68 0.68 -21.04
C LYS A 307 -12.38 -0.78 -21.41
N TYR A 308 -11.48 -1.44 -20.68
CA TYR A 308 -11.18 -2.87 -20.86
C TYR A 308 -12.45 -3.73 -20.70
N LYS A 309 -13.24 -3.46 -19.65
CA LYS A 309 -14.53 -4.14 -19.42
C LYS A 309 -15.64 -3.74 -20.41
N GLY A 310 -15.38 -2.81 -21.33
CA GLY A 310 -16.33 -2.36 -22.34
C GLY A 310 -17.55 -1.62 -21.78
N VAL A 311 -17.47 -1.06 -20.57
CA VAL A 311 -18.59 -0.34 -19.93
C VAL A 311 -18.58 1.16 -20.23
N ILE A 312 -17.46 1.71 -20.72
CA ILE A 312 -17.35 3.12 -21.09
C ILE A 312 -16.82 3.28 -22.52
N THR A 313 -17.48 4.08 -23.34
CA THR A 313 -17.13 4.30 -24.77
C THR A 313 -16.86 5.76 -25.10
N ALA A 314 -17.54 6.69 -24.46
CA ALA A 314 -17.54 8.12 -24.79
C ALA A 314 -16.53 8.91 -23.97
N VAL A 315 -15.25 8.48 -23.92
CA VAL A 315 -14.14 9.17 -23.25
C VAL A 315 -12.98 9.40 -24.24
N ASP A 316 -12.38 10.58 -24.15
CA ASP A 316 -11.16 10.89 -24.90
C ASP A 316 -9.92 10.35 -24.15
N MET A 317 -9.46 9.18 -24.56
CA MET A 317 -8.31 8.51 -23.93
C MET A 317 -7.00 9.31 -24.09
N LYS A 318 -6.91 10.25 -25.04
CA LYS A 318 -5.73 11.14 -25.14
C LYS A 318 -5.61 12.09 -23.95
N LYS A 319 -6.73 12.40 -23.27
CA LYS A 319 -6.73 13.19 -22.05
C LYS A 319 -6.46 12.37 -20.80
N VAL A 320 -6.83 11.09 -20.83
CA VAL A 320 -6.66 10.13 -19.73
C VAL A 320 -5.23 9.61 -19.65
N ARG A 321 -4.60 9.40 -20.79
CA ARG A 321 -3.23 8.86 -20.88
C ARG A 321 -2.19 9.96 -20.91
N PRO A 322 -1.03 9.76 -20.22
CA PRO A 322 0.09 10.67 -20.39
C PRO A 322 0.63 10.64 -21.83
N PRO A 323 1.43 11.64 -22.27
CA PRO A 323 1.99 12.69 -21.43
C PRO A 323 0.97 13.79 -21.11
N TYR A 324 0.98 14.26 -19.86
CA TYR A 324 0.23 15.45 -19.47
C TYR A 324 1.11 16.71 -19.62
N THR A 325 0.54 17.86 -19.29
CA THR A 325 1.26 19.13 -19.35
C THR A 325 1.22 19.84 -18.00
N SER A 326 2.37 20.24 -17.52
CA SER A 326 2.51 21.09 -16.33
C SER A 326 3.67 22.06 -16.53
N THR A 327 3.62 23.18 -15.80
CA THR A 327 4.70 24.16 -15.83
C THR A 327 5.83 23.69 -14.92
N LEU A 328 7.03 23.64 -15.47
CA LEU A 328 8.24 23.38 -14.70
C LEU A 328 8.51 24.53 -13.75
N PRO A 329 8.67 24.30 -12.44
CA PRO A 329 8.98 25.37 -11.51
C PRO A 329 10.43 25.85 -11.68
N THR A 330 10.68 27.09 -11.24
CA THR A 330 12.05 27.53 -11.01
C THR A 330 12.58 26.81 -9.76
N TRP A 331 13.74 26.17 -9.88
CA TRP A 331 14.36 25.49 -8.77
C TRP A 331 14.87 26.48 -7.73
N PRO A 332 14.47 26.38 -6.46
CA PRO A 332 14.98 27.24 -5.41
C PRO A 332 16.50 27.06 -5.23
N ALA A 333 17.18 28.17 -5.05
CA ALA A 333 18.60 28.13 -4.70
C ALA A 333 18.80 27.71 -3.21
N ASP A 334 20.02 27.33 -2.84
CA ASP A 334 20.31 26.89 -1.49
C ASP A 334 20.05 27.96 -0.42
N ASP A 335 20.33 29.21 -0.70
CA ASP A 335 20.07 30.33 0.19
C ASP A 335 18.57 30.54 0.45
N GLU A 336 17.70 30.17 -0.51
CA GLU A 336 16.25 30.23 -0.33
C GLU A 336 15.68 29.19 0.66
N VAL A 337 16.44 28.18 1.05
CA VAL A 337 15.99 27.13 1.95
C VAL A 337 16.92 26.96 3.18
N ASN A 338 18.17 27.40 3.11
CA ASN A 338 19.12 27.23 4.20
C ASN A 338 18.75 28.05 5.46
N TYR A 339 17.96 29.11 5.31
CA TYR A 339 17.43 29.85 6.47
C TYR A 339 16.42 29.03 7.31
N LEU A 340 15.88 27.97 6.73
CA LEU A 340 14.99 27.02 7.42
C LEU A 340 15.80 26.04 8.30
N HIS A 341 17.10 25.94 8.08
CA HIS A 341 18.02 25.15 8.89
C HIS A 341 18.65 26.04 9.98
N ILE A 342 18.50 25.62 11.23
CA ILE A 342 19.13 26.29 12.36
C ILE A 342 20.44 25.60 12.68
N ASP A 343 21.54 26.35 12.64
CA ASP A 343 22.84 25.91 13.11
C ASP A 343 22.90 25.96 14.66
N TYR A 344 22.74 24.81 15.27
CA TYR A 344 22.79 24.67 16.75
C TYR A 344 24.22 24.82 17.33
N ASP A 345 25.24 24.70 16.51
CA ASP A 345 26.64 24.82 16.91
C ASP A 345 27.14 26.27 16.81
N ALA A 346 26.30 27.18 16.32
CA ALA A 346 26.64 28.58 16.22
C ALA A 346 26.90 29.19 17.63
N PRO A 347 28.02 29.95 17.80
CA PRO A 347 28.45 30.48 19.13
C PRO A 347 27.40 31.33 19.84
N ASN A 348 26.45 31.89 19.15
CA ASN A 348 25.41 32.77 19.67
C ASN A 348 24.07 32.06 19.98
N PHE A 349 23.99 30.75 19.85
CA PHE A 349 22.75 30.00 20.05
C PHE A 349 22.49 29.78 21.55
N LYS A 350 21.63 30.59 22.15
CA LYS A 350 21.32 30.58 23.60
C LYS A 350 20.17 29.65 24.02
N GLU A 351 19.36 29.18 23.09
CA GLU A 351 18.22 28.31 23.38
C GLU A 351 18.29 27.04 22.51
N ARG A 352 18.37 25.88 23.16
CA ARG A 352 18.09 24.60 22.51
C ARG A 352 16.59 24.50 22.25
N LYS A 353 16.09 25.10 21.17
CA LYS A 353 14.85 24.67 20.56
C LYS A 353 15.14 23.29 19.97
N GLY A 354 14.25 22.33 20.20
CA GLY A 354 14.50 20.94 19.91
C GLY A 354 14.90 20.70 18.44
N SER A 355 15.54 19.57 18.19
CA SER A 355 16.00 19.13 16.85
C SER A 355 14.90 19.04 15.79
N GLU A 356 13.63 19.21 16.19
CA GLU A 356 12.44 19.12 15.34
C GLU A 356 12.39 20.18 14.25
N GLN A 357 12.97 21.36 14.50
CA GLN A 357 12.95 22.46 13.53
C GLN A 357 13.74 22.13 12.26
N ASN A 358 14.80 21.34 12.38
CA ASN A 358 15.62 20.94 11.24
C ASN A 358 15.14 19.65 10.56
N GLN A 359 14.13 18.96 11.09
CA GLN A 359 13.79 17.62 10.67
C GLN A 359 13.43 17.49 9.18
N ILE A 360 12.68 18.43 8.61
CA ILE A 360 12.38 18.40 7.17
C ILE A 360 13.66 18.59 6.36
N TRP A 361 14.45 19.61 6.71
CA TRP A 361 15.71 19.91 6.02
C TRP A 361 16.68 18.74 6.12
N GLU A 362 16.92 18.20 7.32
CA GLU A 362 17.80 17.06 7.57
C GLU A 362 17.34 15.80 6.85
N SER A 363 16.03 15.54 6.82
CA SER A 363 15.44 14.39 6.16
C SER A 363 15.59 14.42 4.63
N VAL A 364 15.61 15.61 4.03
CA VAL A 364 15.67 15.79 2.57
C VAL A 364 17.09 16.09 2.11
N LYS A 365 17.88 16.89 2.85
CA LYS A 365 19.21 17.37 2.46
C LYS A 365 20.36 16.81 3.29
N GLY A 366 20.08 16.35 4.52
CA GLY A 366 21.08 15.83 5.45
C GLY A 366 21.59 14.42 5.11
N GLY A 367 22.76 14.06 5.63
CA GLY A 367 23.41 12.77 5.35
C GLY A 367 22.77 11.54 5.99
N LEU A 368 21.83 11.73 6.94
CA LEU A 368 21.06 10.67 7.61
C LEU A 368 19.61 10.59 7.08
N ALA A 369 19.38 11.14 5.91
CA ALA A 369 18.07 11.41 5.38
C ALA A 369 17.27 10.14 5.05
N ASP A 370 16.27 9.85 5.83
CA ASP A 370 15.30 8.78 5.58
C ASP A 370 14.47 9.04 4.30
N PHE A 371 14.37 10.30 3.88
CA PHE A 371 13.68 10.71 2.66
C PHE A 371 14.63 10.89 1.45
N TRP A 372 15.91 11.08 1.68
CA TRP A 372 16.92 11.25 0.62
C TRP A 372 16.93 10.11 -0.40
N ASN A 373 16.89 8.86 0.08
CA ASN A 373 16.90 7.69 -0.77
C ASN A 373 15.67 7.59 -1.69
N LYS A 374 14.54 8.20 -1.31
CA LYS A 374 13.34 8.27 -2.15
C LYS A 374 13.48 9.32 -3.26
N LEU A 375 14.30 10.36 -3.04
CA LEU A 375 14.57 11.43 -4.01
C LEU A 375 15.73 11.14 -4.96
N THR A 376 16.52 10.12 -4.69
CA THR A 376 17.67 9.74 -5.53
C THR A 376 17.36 8.46 -6.29
N LYS A 377 18.14 7.42 -6.13
CA LYS A 377 17.84 6.11 -6.70
C LYS A 377 16.59 5.52 -5.98
N PRO A 378 15.63 4.98 -6.68
CA PRO A 378 15.53 4.71 -8.12
C PRO A 378 14.67 5.72 -8.89
N THR A 379 14.29 6.85 -8.31
CA THR A 379 13.22 7.70 -8.88
C THR A 379 13.71 8.83 -9.78
N ILE A 380 14.63 9.67 -9.29
CA ILE A 380 15.03 10.89 -10.03
C ILE A 380 16.11 10.59 -11.05
N ASP A 381 17.03 9.68 -10.76
CA ASP A 381 18.18 9.38 -11.63
C ASP A 381 17.78 8.78 -13.00
N HIS A 382 16.54 8.30 -13.13
CA HIS A 382 16.00 7.76 -14.38
C HIS A 382 15.49 8.82 -15.36
N PHE A 383 15.37 10.08 -14.93
CA PHE A 383 14.95 11.15 -15.82
C PHE A 383 16.10 11.65 -16.68
N TYR A 384 15.82 11.86 -17.96
CA TYR A 384 16.73 12.55 -18.86
C TYR A 384 16.93 14.00 -18.41
N PRO A 385 18.16 14.49 -18.22
CA PRO A 385 18.40 15.75 -17.51
C PRO A 385 18.00 17.01 -18.25
N VAL A 386 17.57 16.92 -19.51
CA VAL A 386 17.15 18.05 -20.32
C VAL A 386 15.64 18.04 -20.49
N PRO A 387 14.92 19.14 -20.20
CA PRO A 387 13.48 19.21 -20.39
C PRO A 387 13.07 19.00 -21.86
N ILE A 388 11.93 18.36 -22.08
CA ILE A 388 11.34 18.15 -23.42
C ILE A 388 11.14 19.47 -24.17
N SER A 389 10.85 20.56 -23.47
CA SER A 389 10.72 21.90 -24.06
C SER A 389 12.04 22.37 -24.70
N GLU A 390 13.15 22.16 -24.03
CA GLU A 390 14.46 22.58 -24.52
C GLU A 390 14.96 21.67 -25.66
N GLU A 391 14.63 20.38 -25.62
CA GLU A 391 14.89 19.48 -26.75
C GLU A 391 14.15 19.93 -28.01
N LYS A 392 12.87 20.35 -27.86
CA LYS A 392 12.11 20.93 -28.98
C LYS A 392 12.70 22.24 -29.49
N GLU A 393 13.24 23.09 -28.62
CA GLU A 393 13.94 24.32 -29.00
C GLU A 393 15.24 23.99 -29.71
N PHE A 394 16.01 23.02 -29.25
CA PHE A 394 17.20 22.52 -29.93
C PHE A 394 16.87 22.02 -31.34
N ASP A 395 15.85 21.20 -31.48
CA ASP A 395 15.41 20.66 -32.77
C ASP A 395 14.95 21.80 -33.71
N LYS A 396 14.27 22.80 -33.20
CA LYS A 396 13.87 23.97 -33.96
C LYS A 396 15.10 24.77 -34.41
N ALA A 397 16.04 25.03 -33.53
CA ALA A 397 17.31 25.67 -33.81
C ALA A 397 18.11 24.92 -34.88
N LEU A 398 18.18 23.58 -34.75
CA LEU A 398 18.88 22.71 -35.68
C LEU A 398 18.30 22.71 -37.10
N ARG A 399 17.00 22.95 -37.26
CA ARG A 399 16.32 23.11 -38.59
C ARG A 399 16.76 24.36 -39.37
N LEU A 400 17.34 25.31 -38.69
CA LEU A 400 17.94 26.50 -39.36
C LEU A 400 19.18 26.14 -40.18
N PHE A 401 19.79 25.00 -39.92
CA PHE A 401 20.99 24.51 -40.62
C PHE A 401 20.63 23.40 -41.59
N LYS A 402 21.22 23.45 -42.82
CA LYS A 402 20.96 22.48 -43.87
C LYS A 402 22.27 21.84 -44.37
N GLY A 403 22.17 20.62 -44.87
CA GLY A 403 23.30 19.91 -45.50
C GLY A 403 24.51 19.81 -44.61
N ASN A 404 25.69 20.12 -45.14
CA ASN A 404 26.96 20.07 -44.42
C ASN A 404 27.04 21.06 -43.25
N MET A 405 26.35 22.19 -43.32
CA MET A 405 26.27 23.15 -42.21
C MET A 405 25.56 22.58 -40.99
N LYS A 406 24.61 21.71 -41.18
CA LYS A 406 23.94 21.02 -40.07
C LYS A 406 24.92 20.11 -39.33
N LYS A 407 25.70 19.30 -40.03
CA LYS A 407 26.75 18.41 -39.44
C LYS A 407 27.78 19.25 -38.72
N LEU A 408 28.23 20.35 -39.33
CA LEU A 408 29.21 21.24 -38.74
C LEU A 408 28.70 21.91 -37.45
N ALA A 409 27.48 22.39 -37.45
CA ALA A 409 26.85 22.99 -36.26
C ALA A 409 26.76 21.98 -35.08
N ILE A 410 26.38 20.73 -35.36
CA ILE A 410 26.36 19.64 -34.34
C ILE A 410 27.77 19.43 -33.77
N ASN A 411 28.76 19.25 -34.62
CA ASN A 411 30.17 19.03 -34.19
C ASN A 411 30.71 20.21 -33.38
N ILE A 412 30.40 21.46 -33.78
CA ILE A 412 30.77 22.65 -33.02
C ILE A 412 30.09 22.64 -31.63
N CYS A 413 28.81 22.34 -31.56
CA CYS A 413 28.07 22.29 -30.28
C CYS A 413 28.68 21.27 -29.33
N GLU A 414 28.90 20.03 -29.80
CA GLU A 414 29.44 18.94 -28.99
C GLU A 414 30.83 19.28 -28.47
N ARG A 415 31.73 19.75 -29.35
CA ARG A 415 33.09 20.05 -28.97
C ARG A 415 33.18 21.29 -28.07
N LYS A 416 32.42 22.36 -28.33
CA LYS A 416 32.34 23.52 -27.42
C LYS A 416 31.80 23.12 -26.07
N ALA A 417 30.79 22.28 -25.99
CA ALA A 417 30.26 21.76 -24.74
C ALA A 417 31.34 20.99 -23.96
N VAL A 418 32.10 20.10 -24.61
CA VAL A 418 33.24 19.39 -23.96
C VAL A 418 34.27 20.38 -23.42
N LEU A 419 34.61 21.42 -24.17
CA LEU A 419 35.56 22.43 -23.72
C LEU A 419 35.08 23.22 -22.52
N ILE A 420 33.80 23.61 -22.51
CA ILE A 420 33.16 24.30 -21.38
C ILE A 420 33.23 23.41 -20.14
N LEU A 421 32.83 22.15 -20.23
CA LEU A 421 32.83 21.20 -19.13
C LEU A 421 34.25 20.91 -18.59
N ASN A 422 35.24 20.82 -19.46
CA ASN A 422 36.65 20.64 -19.06
C ASN A 422 37.19 21.85 -18.32
N ARG A 423 36.82 23.08 -18.71
CA ARG A 423 37.19 24.32 -18.00
C ARG A 423 36.60 24.39 -16.60
N GLN A 424 35.40 23.87 -16.39
CA GLN A 424 34.79 23.79 -15.07
C GLN A 424 35.49 22.84 -14.09
N LYS A 425 36.22 21.83 -14.61
CA LYS A 425 37.02 20.88 -13.79
C LYS A 425 38.38 21.41 -13.31
N GLY A 426 38.76 22.59 -13.74
CA GLY A 426 39.99 23.25 -13.34
C GLY A 426 40.78 23.83 -14.54
N PRO A 427 41.72 24.75 -14.31
CA PRO A 427 42.50 25.37 -15.34
C PRO A 427 43.38 24.30 -16.03
N ARG A 428 43.19 24.09 -17.32
CA ARG A 428 44.06 23.29 -18.20
C ARG A 428 44.67 24.18 -19.26
N ASN A 429 45.92 23.97 -19.59
CA ASN A 429 46.54 24.63 -20.73
C ASN A 429 45.81 24.24 -22.03
N ALA A 430 45.42 25.22 -22.84
CA ALA A 430 44.82 24.97 -24.15
C ALA A 430 45.78 24.09 -25.01
N SER A 431 45.22 23.02 -25.56
CA SER A 431 45.97 22.17 -26.49
C SER A 431 46.04 22.82 -27.88
N ILE A 432 47.02 22.43 -28.71
CA ILE A 432 47.10 22.84 -30.12
C ILE A 432 45.79 22.51 -30.84
N ASN A 433 45.16 21.38 -30.52
CA ASN A 433 43.88 20.99 -31.09
C ASN A 433 42.74 21.93 -30.72
N ASP A 434 42.75 22.53 -29.53
CA ASP A 434 41.76 23.50 -29.11
C ASP A 434 41.89 24.81 -29.90
N THR A 435 43.13 25.24 -30.15
CA THR A 435 43.39 26.44 -30.96
C THR A 435 42.96 26.26 -32.42
N ILE A 436 43.24 25.05 -33.00
CA ILE A 436 42.77 24.74 -34.36
C ILE A 436 41.26 24.69 -34.41
N PHE A 437 40.62 24.16 -33.41
CA PHE A 437 39.17 24.09 -33.34
C PHE A 437 38.52 25.49 -33.22
N GLU A 438 39.08 26.38 -32.40
CA GLU A 438 38.61 27.77 -32.32
C GLU A 438 38.72 28.51 -33.66
N PHE A 439 39.83 28.28 -34.40
CA PHE A 439 39.96 28.79 -35.76
C PHE A 439 38.86 28.26 -36.69
N VAL A 440 38.59 26.95 -36.67
CA VAL A 440 37.54 26.32 -37.49
C VAL A 440 36.18 26.91 -37.12
N CYS A 441 35.86 27.14 -35.83
CA CYS A 441 34.63 27.76 -35.38
C CYS A 441 34.50 29.18 -35.98
N ASN A 442 35.54 29.98 -35.87
CA ASN A 442 35.54 31.37 -36.38
C ASN A 442 35.32 31.43 -37.90
N GLU A 443 35.91 30.49 -38.67
CA GLU A 443 35.70 30.41 -40.13
C GLU A 443 34.28 29.90 -40.45
N ALA A 444 33.72 28.96 -39.66
CA ALA A 444 32.35 28.49 -39.81
C ALA A 444 31.32 29.57 -39.50
N GLU A 445 31.58 30.38 -38.49
CA GLU A 445 30.70 31.50 -38.10
C GLU A 445 30.60 32.60 -39.19
N LYS A 446 31.64 32.81 -39.97
CA LYS A 446 31.58 33.73 -41.13
C LYS A 446 30.57 33.29 -42.19
N LEU A 447 30.29 32.01 -42.26
CA LEU A 447 29.35 31.42 -43.20
C LEU A 447 27.90 31.34 -42.64
N MET A 448 27.67 31.66 -41.35
CA MET A 448 26.37 31.60 -40.68
C MET A 448 25.66 32.96 -40.67
N SER A 449 24.32 32.92 -40.78
CA SER A 449 23.49 34.08 -40.51
C SER A 449 23.50 34.46 -39.04
N GLU A 450 23.12 35.67 -38.68
CA GLU A 450 23.03 36.10 -37.28
C GLU A 450 21.99 35.27 -36.52
N GLU A 451 20.90 34.83 -37.17
CA GLU A 451 19.93 33.93 -36.58
C GLU A 451 20.51 32.56 -36.28
N GLN A 452 21.35 32.01 -37.18
CA GLN A 452 22.06 30.74 -36.97
C GLN A 452 23.10 30.86 -35.86
N LYS A 453 23.84 31.97 -35.77
CA LYS A 453 24.79 32.17 -34.67
C LYS A 453 24.07 32.25 -33.34
N LYS A 454 23.00 33.01 -33.26
CA LYS A 454 22.17 33.08 -32.05
C LYS A 454 21.64 31.71 -31.63
N ALA A 455 21.07 30.94 -32.56
CA ALA A 455 20.60 29.60 -32.31
C ALA A 455 21.73 28.68 -31.80
N LEU A 456 22.94 28.77 -32.38
CA LEU A 456 24.08 27.98 -31.97
C LEU A 456 24.52 28.30 -30.54
N TYR A 457 24.69 29.57 -30.20
CA TYR A 457 25.25 30.01 -28.92
C TYR A 457 24.24 30.05 -27.77
N ASP A 458 23.00 30.48 -28.03
CA ASP A 458 21.99 30.68 -26.98
C ASP A 458 21.19 29.41 -26.68
N ILE A 459 21.09 28.50 -27.67
CA ILE A 459 20.24 27.31 -27.55
C ILE A 459 21.08 26.00 -27.65
N MET A 460 21.79 25.81 -28.78
CA MET A 460 22.37 24.51 -29.10
C MET A 460 23.57 24.15 -28.21
N ILE A 461 24.50 25.08 -27.96
CA ILE A 461 25.64 24.81 -27.10
C ILE A 461 25.23 24.62 -25.64
N PRO A 462 24.40 25.47 -25.03
CA PRO A 462 23.89 25.25 -23.66
C PRO A 462 23.15 23.93 -23.51
N PHE A 463 22.38 23.50 -24.50
CA PHE A 463 21.72 22.21 -24.53
C PHE A 463 22.76 21.08 -24.45
N LYS A 464 23.77 21.10 -25.32
CA LYS A 464 24.83 20.08 -25.35
C LYS A 464 25.72 20.06 -24.09
N VAL A 465 25.93 21.21 -23.44
CA VAL A 465 26.62 21.28 -22.15
C VAL A 465 25.86 20.50 -21.07
N ARG A 466 24.54 20.51 -21.11
CA ARG A 466 23.71 19.73 -20.19
C ARG A 466 23.61 18.26 -20.58
N GLU A 467 23.59 17.95 -21.88
CA GLU A 467 23.49 16.59 -22.41
C GLU A 467 24.79 15.77 -22.27
N LEU A 468 25.93 16.33 -22.60
CA LEU A 468 27.24 15.62 -22.73
C LEU A 468 27.82 15.00 -21.44
N PRO A 469 27.62 15.53 -20.23
CA PRO A 469 28.09 14.86 -19.03
C PRO A 469 27.58 13.42 -18.88
N LEU A 470 26.59 13.07 -19.68
CA LEU A 470 25.86 11.80 -19.60
C LEU A 470 26.66 10.56 -19.96
N MET A 471 27.79 10.68 -20.66
CA MET A 471 28.52 9.51 -21.13
C MET A 471 29.47 8.86 -20.11
N GLN A 472 29.67 9.40 -18.93
CA GLN A 472 30.69 8.88 -18.02
C GLN A 472 30.20 8.34 -16.67
N HIS A 473 29.09 8.80 -16.11
CA HIS A 473 28.45 8.27 -14.88
C HIS A 473 26.99 8.72 -14.75
N HIS A 474 26.08 7.81 -14.50
CA HIS A 474 24.63 8.07 -14.37
C HIS A 474 24.20 8.90 -13.13
N TYR A 475 25.12 9.28 -12.26
CA TYR A 475 24.86 9.98 -11.02
C TYR A 475 25.26 11.46 -11.08
N GLY A 476 24.37 12.34 -10.65
CA GLY A 476 24.65 13.73 -10.35
C GLY A 476 24.40 14.75 -11.46
N ARG A 477 23.49 14.50 -12.39
CA ARG A 477 23.25 15.33 -13.59
C ARG A 477 21.93 16.04 -13.63
N PHE A 478 20.94 15.42 -13.02
CA PHE A 478 19.63 16.02 -12.85
C PHE A 478 19.76 17.14 -11.82
N PRO A 479 18.93 18.21 -11.87
CA PRO A 479 18.97 19.30 -10.88
C PRO A 479 18.49 18.84 -9.50
N THR A 480 19.09 17.78 -8.97
CA THR A 480 18.69 17.08 -7.74
C THR A 480 18.69 18.00 -6.54
N GLU A 481 19.67 18.89 -6.42
CA GLU A 481 19.71 19.86 -5.32
C GLU A 481 18.53 20.84 -5.40
N GLY A 482 18.24 21.37 -6.59
CA GLY A 482 17.10 22.25 -6.80
C GLY A 482 15.77 21.56 -6.48
N ILE A 483 15.65 20.27 -6.81
CA ILE A 483 14.45 19.47 -6.49
C ILE A 483 14.33 19.25 -4.99
N ARG A 484 15.43 18.94 -4.29
CA ARG A 484 15.46 18.84 -2.83
C ARG A 484 15.03 20.15 -2.18
N ASN A 485 15.60 21.25 -2.63
CA ASN A 485 15.23 22.58 -2.16
C ASN A 485 13.73 22.84 -2.39
N TRP A 486 13.22 22.42 -3.55
CA TRP A 486 11.81 22.55 -3.85
C TRP A 486 10.92 21.74 -2.90
N VAL A 487 11.29 20.48 -2.61
CA VAL A 487 10.55 19.62 -1.66
C VAL A 487 10.54 20.23 -0.26
N VAL A 488 11.70 20.70 0.23
CA VAL A 488 11.80 21.40 1.53
C VAL A 488 10.89 22.62 1.54
N LYS A 489 11.05 23.54 0.57
CA LYS A 489 10.28 24.77 0.48
C LYS A 489 8.78 24.49 0.42
N ARG A 490 8.38 23.53 -0.44
CA ARG A 490 6.98 23.15 -0.63
C ARG A 490 6.33 22.58 0.62
N ALA A 491 7.05 21.77 1.42
CA ALA A 491 6.55 21.26 2.69
C ALA A 491 6.18 22.38 3.67
N TYR A 492 6.99 23.45 3.73
CA TYR A 492 6.66 24.64 4.53
C TYR A 492 5.53 25.48 3.93
N GLU A 493 5.46 25.61 2.59
CA GLU A 493 4.34 26.28 1.91
C GLU A 493 2.99 25.57 2.11
N LEU A 494 3.00 24.27 2.28
CA LEU A 494 1.82 23.48 2.64
C LEU A 494 1.36 23.75 4.09
N GLY A 495 2.15 24.46 4.87
CA GLY A 495 1.80 24.93 6.21
C GLY A 495 2.45 24.15 7.34
N PHE A 496 3.51 23.37 7.09
CA PHE A 496 4.27 22.80 8.20
C PHE A 496 4.81 23.91 9.10
N ASP A 497 4.52 23.79 10.40
CA ASP A 497 4.99 24.73 11.43
C ASP A 497 5.45 23.94 12.65
N VAL A 498 6.69 24.15 13.04
CA VAL A 498 7.28 23.45 14.18
C VAL A 498 6.58 23.77 15.51
N ASN A 499 5.99 24.97 15.63
CA ASN A 499 5.25 25.32 16.84
C ASN A 499 3.92 24.56 16.97
N LEU A 500 3.31 24.18 15.83
CA LEU A 500 2.10 23.35 15.80
C LEU A 500 2.43 21.85 15.87
N HIS A 501 3.43 21.39 15.14
CA HIS A 501 3.66 19.98 14.87
C HIS A 501 4.84 19.37 15.63
N GLY A 502 5.76 20.22 16.17
CA GLY A 502 7.00 19.72 16.79
C GLY A 502 6.80 18.85 18.02
N ALA A 503 5.73 19.05 18.78
CA ALA A 503 5.40 18.17 19.91
C ALA A 503 5.07 16.76 19.44
N TYR A 504 4.26 16.64 18.39
CA TYR A 504 3.91 15.37 17.79
C TYR A 504 5.12 14.71 17.10
N ASP A 505 5.90 15.45 16.32
CA ASP A 505 7.09 14.92 15.64
C ASP A 505 8.13 14.38 16.62
N ARG A 506 8.23 14.98 17.81
CA ARG A 506 9.06 14.47 18.92
C ARG A 506 8.51 13.16 19.50
N PHE A 507 7.20 13.06 19.65
CA PHE A 507 6.52 11.83 20.06
C PHE A 507 6.75 10.72 19.03
N ALA A 508 6.47 10.98 17.76
CA ALA A 508 6.63 10.03 16.67
C ALA A 508 8.07 9.50 16.54
N LYS A 509 9.09 10.34 16.79
CA LYS A 509 10.50 9.94 16.75
C LYS A 509 10.86 8.77 17.69
N LYS A 510 10.13 8.58 18.78
CA LYS A 510 10.33 7.45 19.70
C LYS A 510 9.92 6.11 19.07
N TRP A 511 9.02 6.13 18.09
CA TRP A 511 8.40 4.96 17.46
C TRP A 511 8.92 4.69 16.04
N THR A 512 9.77 5.55 15.47
CA THR A 512 10.29 5.43 14.10
C THR A 512 11.46 4.45 13.95
N PHE A 513 11.85 3.71 14.96
CA PHE A 513 12.89 2.70 14.83
C PHE A 513 12.43 1.56 13.93
N ARG A 514 13.25 1.18 12.94
CA ARG A 514 12.98 0.17 11.91
C ARG A 514 12.55 -1.21 12.42
N ASN A 515 12.75 -1.48 13.71
CA ASN A 515 12.41 -2.76 14.37
C ASN A 515 11.20 -2.66 15.30
N SER A 516 10.43 -1.56 15.27
CA SER A 516 9.17 -1.49 16.03
C SER A 516 8.02 -1.96 15.14
N ASP A 517 7.16 -2.82 15.66
CA ASP A 517 5.90 -3.24 15.02
C ASP A 517 4.93 -2.07 14.75
N LYS A 518 5.29 -0.88 15.23
CA LYS A 518 4.51 0.35 15.12
C LYS A 518 5.29 1.38 14.33
N ARG A 519 4.94 1.59 13.06
CA ARG A 519 5.55 2.60 12.20
C ARG A 519 4.71 3.87 12.19
N ILE A 520 5.03 4.80 13.09
CA ILE A 520 4.42 6.13 13.15
C ILE A 520 5.36 7.12 12.48
N ASP A 521 4.91 7.75 11.39
CA ASP A 521 5.66 8.80 10.72
C ASP A 521 5.45 10.16 11.40
N ARG A 522 6.41 11.06 11.22
CA ARG A 522 6.31 12.46 11.65
C ARG A 522 5.28 13.20 10.78
N ILE A 523 4.60 14.21 11.31
CA ILE A 523 3.77 15.11 10.50
C ILE A 523 4.60 15.74 9.38
N GLY A 524 5.83 16.19 9.68
CA GLY A 524 6.74 16.74 8.67
C GLY A 524 6.96 15.79 7.49
N LYS A 525 6.99 14.47 7.72
CA LYS A 525 7.15 13.48 6.66
C LYS A 525 5.90 13.36 5.76
N LYS A 526 4.69 13.52 6.30
CA LYS A 526 3.45 13.61 5.51
C LYS A 526 3.55 14.77 4.50
N TYR A 527 4.02 15.93 4.92
CA TYR A 527 4.18 17.11 4.05
C TYR A 527 5.26 16.88 2.97
N GLN A 528 6.33 16.18 3.32
CA GLN A 528 7.35 15.77 2.36
C GLN A 528 6.79 14.81 1.29
N TRP A 529 5.93 13.86 1.66
CA TRP A 529 5.26 12.96 0.71
C TRP A 529 4.34 13.71 -0.25
N ILE A 530 3.52 14.64 0.24
CA ILE A 530 2.66 15.48 -0.61
C ILE A 530 3.51 16.24 -1.64
N ALA A 531 4.57 16.92 -1.18
CA ALA A 531 5.49 17.63 -2.05
C ALA A 531 6.18 16.71 -3.07
N PHE A 532 6.62 15.54 -2.63
CA PHE A 532 7.29 14.57 -3.49
C PHE A 532 6.39 14.05 -4.62
N TYR A 533 5.17 13.64 -4.31
CA TYR A 533 4.25 13.16 -5.36
C TYR A 533 3.82 14.28 -6.32
N GLU A 534 3.75 15.53 -5.85
CA GLU A 534 3.52 16.70 -6.70
C GLU A 534 4.69 16.93 -7.67
N ILE A 535 5.93 16.95 -7.17
CA ILE A 535 7.10 17.18 -8.02
C ILE A 535 7.33 16.03 -9.01
N MET A 536 7.09 14.77 -8.60
CA MET A 536 7.20 13.64 -9.50
C MET A 536 6.24 13.73 -10.68
N GLY A 537 5.02 14.22 -10.46
CA GLY A 537 4.08 14.48 -11.55
C GLY A 537 4.57 15.58 -12.50
N ILE A 538 5.17 16.63 -11.96
CA ILE A 538 5.76 17.71 -12.78
C ILE A 538 6.95 17.19 -13.59
N LEU A 539 7.83 16.40 -12.99
CA LEU A 539 8.97 15.81 -13.68
C LEU A 539 8.52 14.87 -14.80
N ALA A 540 7.55 14.00 -14.54
CA ALA A 540 6.99 13.09 -15.54
C ALA A 540 6.38 13.80 -16.76
N ASP A 541 5.84 15.02 -16.57
CA ASP A 541 5.27 15.82 -17.64
C ASP A 541 6.35 16.54 -18.49
N ASN A 542 7.50 16.84 -17.91
CA ASN A 542 8.49 17.73 -18.51
C ASN A 542 9.78 17.08 -18.95
N TYR A 543 10.05 15.85 -18.52
CA TYR A 543 11.29 15.13 -18.82
C TYR A 543 11.00 13.77 -19.45
N LYS A 544 11.91 13.31 -20.32
CA LYS A 544 11.93 11.92 -20.74
C LYS A 544 12.48 11.05 -19.62
N TYR A 545 12.20 9.79 -19.70
CA TYR A 545 12.50 8.82 -18.69
C TYR A 545 13.16 7.58 -19.29
N GLU A 546 14.14 7.01 -18.60
CA GLU A 546 14.77 5.75 -18.96
C GLU A 546 13.99 4.61 -18.31
N ASP A 547 13.47 3.72 -19.13
CA ASP A 547 12.84 2.49 -18.66
C ASP A 547 13.93 1.42 -18.49
N ASP A 548 14.35 1.17 -17.26
CA ASP A 548 15.35 0.15 -16.93
C ASP A 548 14.88 -1.27 -17.31
N TYR A 549 13.58 -1.46 -17.52
CA TYR A 549 12.98 -2.75 -17.85
C TYR A 549 12.78 -2.95 -19.37
N ALA A 550 12.89 -1.89 -20.15
CA ALA A 550 12.86 -1.98 -21.60
C ALA A 550 14.23 -2.41 -22.11
N ASN A 551 14.48 -3.71 -22.13
CA ASN A 551 15.64 -4.37 -22.73
C ASN A 551 17.03 -3.92 -22.27
N GLU A 552 17.76 -4.81 -21.63
CA GLU A 552 19.22 -4.74 -21.52
C GLU A 552 19.83 -4.39 -22.89
N GLY A 553 20.09 -3.12 -23.14
CA GLY A 553 20.84 -2.66 -24.32
C GLY A 553 20.19 -1.62 -25.23
N SER A 554 18.92 -1.23 -25.08
CA SER A 554 18.33 -0.20 -25.96
C SER A 554 18.54 1.24 -25.51
N GLY A 555 18.91 1.49 -24.23
CA GLY A 555 19.34 2.80 -23.71
C GLY A 555 18.51 4.03 -24.14
N GLY A 556 17.22 3.84 -24.37
CA GLY A 556 16.35 4.88 -24.90
C GLY A 556 15.55 5.59 -23.82
N TYR A 557 15.62 6.92 -23.80
CA TYR A 557 14.73 7.75 -23.00
C TYR A 557 13.42 7.97 -23.74
N GLU A 558 12.30 7.61 -23.12
CA GLU A 558 10.96 7.74 -23.68
C GLU A 558 10.12 8.73 -22.84
N LEU A 559 8.96 9.12 -23.39
CA LEU A 559 7.98 9.87 -22.63
C LEU A 559 7.40 8.97 -21.51
N PHE A 560 7.14 9.55 -20.35
CA PHE A 560 6.49 8.85 -19.27
C PHE A 560 5.09 8.37 -19.67
N HIS A 561 4.86 7.06 -19.59
CA HIS A 561 3.59 6.43 -20.01
C HIS A 561 2.61 6.16 -18.86
N GLY A 562 2.98 6.44 -17.62
CA GLY A 562 2.13 6.26 -16.43
C GLY A 562 2.75 5.36 -15.37
N THR A 563 2.07 4.36 -14.93
CA THR A 563 2.19 3.62 -13.68
C THR A 563 3.40 2.72 -13.46
N TRP A 564 4.31 2.62 -14.36
CA TRP A 564 5.43 1.69 -14.27
C TRP A 564 6.41 2.03 -13.13
N GLN A 565 6.39 3.24 -12.56
CA GLN A 565 7.15 3.53 -11.34
C GLN A 565 6.44 3.02 -10.08
N SER A 566 6.46 1.82 -10.00
CA SER A 566 6.06 0.97 -8.93
C SER A 566 6.60 1.41 -7.55
N PHE A 567 7.80 1.89 -7.44
CA PHE A 567 8.38 2.45 -6.22
C PHE A 567 7.61 3.65 -5.64
N LEU A 568 6.73 4.24 -6.41
CA LEU A 568 5.89 5.35 -5.96
C LEU A 568 4.61 4.87 -5.29
N ARG A 569 4.09 3.70 -5.68
CA ARG A 569 2.90 3.14 -5.04
C ARG A 569 3.21 2.71 -3.62
N ASN A 570 2.38 3.15 -2.70
CA ASN A 570 2.54 2.92 -1.27
C ASN A 570 1.43 2.05 -0.67
N ILE A 571 0.53 1.51 -1.50
CA ILE A 571 -0.51 0.56 -1.11
C ILE A 571 -0.98 -0.25 -2.31
N ASN A 572 -1.38 -1.49 -2.06
CA ASN A 572 -2.09 -2.33 -3.03
C ASN A 572 -3.61 -2.32 -2.74
N PRO A 573 -4.40 -1.46 -3.37
CA PRO A 573 -5.82 -1.36 -3.07
C PRO A 573 -6.65 -2.54 -3.63
N SER A 574 -6.04 -3.39 -4.47
CA SER A 574 -6.76 -4.50 -5.11
C SER A 574 -6.93 -5.72 -4.22
N MET A 575 -6.14 -5.84 -3.15
CA MET A 575 -6.15 -6.97 -2.21
C MET A 575 -6.72 -6.54 -0.87
N ILE A 576 -7.64 -7.31 -0.33
CA ILE A 576 -8.25 -7.09 0.99
C ILE A 576 -8.18 -8.32 1.90
N ALA A 577 -7.77 -9.48 1.40
CA ALA A 577 -7.61 -10.68 2.22
C ALA A 577 -6.52 -10.45 3.29
N ARG A 578 -6.88 -10.59 4.56
CA ARG A 578 -5.96 -10.46 5.69
C ARG A 578 -5.11 -11.71 5.83
N VAL A 579 -3.85 -11.56 6.18
CA VAL A 579 -3.04 -12.65 6.68
C VAL A 579 -3.61 -13.06 8.05
N LYS A 580 -4.06 -14.30 8.18
CA LYS A 580 -4.41 -14.85 9.50
C LYS A 580 -3.10 -15.03 10.27
N SER A 581 -2.90 -14.23 11.33
CA SER A 581 -1.77 -14.44 12.24
C SER A 581 -2.00 -15.76 12.97
N VAL A 582 -1.30 -16.80 12.56
CA VAL A 582 -1.09 -17.97 13.40
C VAL A 582 -0.07 -17.52 14.46
N GLU A 583 -0.33 -17.76 15.74
CA GLU A 583 0.57 -17.44 16.87
C GLU A 583 1.91 -18.22 16.86
N SER A 584 2.31 -18.76 15.72
CA SER A 584 3.60 -19.43 15.52
C SER A 584 4.56 -18.57 14.74
N GLU A 585 5.79 -18.44 15.20
CA GLU A 585 6.92 -17.75 14.55
C GLU A 585 7.29 -18.30 13.16
N GLU A 586 6.50 -19.22 12.61
CA GLU A 586 6.69 -19.93 11.34
C GLU A 586 5.59 -19.62 10.30
N ALA A 587 4.91 -18.46 10.41
CA ALA A 587 3.78 -18.12 9.56
C ALA A 587 4.18 -17.71 8.13
N ASP A 588 4.61 -18.69 7.34
CA ASP A 588 4.64 -18.60 5.87
C ASP A 588 3.29 -19.02 5.23
N ASP A 589 2.27 -19.26 6.06
CA ASP A 589 0.96 -19.78 5.65
C ASP A 589 -0.09 -18.68 5.51
N SER A 590 0.21 -17.72 4.64
CA SER A 590 -0.75 -16.68 4.26
C SER A 590 -1.74 -17.22 3.23
N ARG A 591 -3.03 -17.35 3.60
CA ARG A 591 -4.08 -17.89 2.72
C ARG A 591 -4.79 -16.77 1.98
N VAL A 592 -4.86 -16.89 0.66
CA VAL A 592 -5.49 -15.91 -0.22
C VAL A 592 -7.00 -16.15 -0.37
N ALA A 593 -7.41 -17.42 -0.38
CA ALA A 593 -8.81 -17.80 -0.50
C ALA A 593 -9.33 -18.43 0.81
N GLU A 594 -10.65 -18.59 0.89
CA GLU A 594 -11.28 -19.34 1.98
C GLU A 594 -10.70 -20.73 2.11
N GLU A 595 -10.62 -21.23 3.36
CA GLU A 595 -10.27 -22.60 3.64
C GLU A 595 -11.42 -23.51 3.20
N HIS A 596 -11.10 -24.42 2.30
CA HIS A 596 -12.03 -25.47 1.90
C HIS A 596 -11.71 -26.74 2.69
N GLU A 597 -12.72 -27.35 3.33
CA GLU A 597 -12.55 -28.57 4.15
C GLU A 597 -12.02 -29.76 3.30
N TRP A 598 -12.34 -29.79 2.01
CA TRP A 598 -11.85 -30.84 1.09
C TRP A 598 -10.38 -30.67 0.71
N TYR A 599 -9.77 -29.52 0.92
CA TYR A 599 -8.37 -29.27 0.66
C TYR A 599 -7.55 -29.57 1.92
N ASN A 600 -7.29 -30.85 2.16
CA ASN A 600 -6.41 -31.27 3.23
C ASN A 600 -4.96 -31.06 2.83
N GLU A 601 -4.19 -30.42 3.71
CA GLU A 601 -2.75 -30.28 3.55
C GLU A 601 -2.07 -31.61 3.87
N GLU A 602 -1.24 -32.08 2.95
CA GLU A 602 -0.41 -33.24 3.18
C GLU A 602 0.57 -32.96 4.31
N GLN A 603 0.70 -33.89 5.25
CA GLN A 603 1.62 -33.81 6.37
C GLN A 603 2.82 -34.79 6.15
N PHE A 604 3.96 -34.41 6.68
CA PHE A 604 5.13 -35.28 6.71
C PHE A 604 5.48 -35.62 8.16
N ASP A 605 5.43 -36.92 8.51
CA ASP A 605 5.56 -37.36 9.90
C ASP A 605 6.79 -38.27 10.17
N ASN A 606 7.54 -38.67 9.14
CA ASN A 606 8.66 -39.59 9.28
C ASN A 606 9.94 -38.92 9.79
N TRP A 607 9.84 -38.24 10.93
CA TRP A 607 10.97 -37.57 11.58
C TRP A 607 11.76 -38.49 12.50
N LYS A 608 11.15 -39.57 13.05
CA LYS A 608 11.75 -40.53 13.95
C LYS A 608 12.20 -41.79 13.19
N TYR A 609 13.23 -41.61 12.39
CA TYR A 609 13.77 -42.69 11.58
C TYR A 609 14.93 -43.41 12.32
N SER A 610 14.94 -44.78 12.35
CA SER A 610 15.94 -45.57 13.04
C SER A 610 17.16 -45.94 12.20
N GLY A 611 17.20 -45.63 10.92
CA GLY A 611 18.31 -45.88 10.00
C GLY A 611 19.36 -44.79 9.99
N THR A 612 20.20 -44.80 8.94
CA THR A 612 21.18 -43.72 8.72
C THR A 612 20.54 -42.50 8.10
N ASN A 613 21.15 -41.32 8.29
CA ASN A 613 20.71 -40.09 7.68
C ASN A 613 20.60 -40.20 6.14
N GLU A 614 21.53 -40.93 5.53
CA GLU A 614 21.54 -41.19 4.08
C GLU A 614 20.36 -42.06 3.64
N SER A 615 20.02 -43.11 4.44
CA SER A 615 18.86 -43.96 4.15
C SER A 615 17.53 -43.24 4.36
N TRP A 616 17.46 -42.35 5.34
CA TRP A 616 16.30 -41.44 5.50
C TRP A 616 16.17 -40.48 4.33
N ALA A 617 17.22 -39.76 3.96
CA ALA A 617 17.20 -38.77 2.91
C ALA A 617 16.89 -39.37 1.52
N SER A 618 17.35 -40.59 1.24
CA SER A 618 17.13 -41.32 -0.01
C SER A 618 15.75 -41.97 -0.14
N MET A 619 14.99 -42.05 0.98
CA MET A 619 13.65 -42.65 0.99
C MET A 619 12.61 -41.70 0.32
N ILE A 620 11.81 -42.20 -0.60
CA ILE A 620 10.71 -41.51 -1.25
C ILE A 620 9.32 -42.06 -0.89
N LYS A 621 9.25 -43.23 -0.25
CA LYS A 621 7.98 -43.86 0.11
C LYS A 621 7.22 -43.17 1.25
N ASP A 622 7.91 -42.34 2.00
CA ASP A 622 7.36 -41.51 3.06
C ASP A 622 6.92 -40.09 2.61
N LEU A 623 7.20 -39.75 1.35
CA LEU A 623 6.70 -38.53 0.78
C LEU A 623 5.22 -38.67 0.37
N PRO A 624 4.46 -37.55 0.36
CA PRO A 624 3.11 -37.54 -0.23
C PRO A 624 3.12 -38.09 -1.67
N ASP A 625 2.08 -38.85 -2.03
CA ASP A 625 1.93 -39.32 -3.41
C ASP A 625 1.77 -38.14 -4.39
N PRO A 626 2.65 -37.98 -5.36
CA PRO A 626 2.53 -36.90 -6.35
C PRO A 626 1.17 -36.87 -7.09
N VAL A 627 0.51 -37.98 -7.29
CA VAL A 627 -0.82 -38.02 -7.90
C VAL A 627 -1.84 -37.29 -7.01
N SER A 628 -1.77 -37.46 -5.70
CA SER A 628 -2.65 -36.75 -4.76
C SER A 628 -2.33 -35.26 -4.65
N LEU A 629 -1.08 -34.85 -4.92
CA LEU A 629 -0.70 -33.45 -5.02
C LEU A 629 -1.21 -32.78 -6.32
N ILE A 630 -1.28 -33.55 -7.40
CA ILE A 630 -1.70 -33.08 -8.73
C ILE A 630 -3.22 -32.99 -8.85
N GLN A 631 -3.95 -33.99 -8.34
CA GLN A 631 -5.40 -34.08 -8.48
C GLN A 631 -6.10 -34.11 -7.12
N LYS A 632 -7.06 -33.20 -6.94
CA LYS A 632 -7.91 -33.08 -5.75
C LYS A 632 -9.36 -33.29 -6.12
N LEU A 633 -10.16 -33.73 -5.15
CA LEU A 633 -11.60 -33.91 -5.27
C LEU A 633 -12.27 -33.02 -4.21
N ASP A 634 -13.19 -32.17 -4.61
CA ASP A 634 -13.92 -31.33 -3.67
C ASP A 634 -15.13 -32.06 -3.05
N ASP A 635 -15.82 -31.41 -2.12
CA ASP A 635 -16.96 -31.96 -1.40
C ASP A 635 -18.15 -32.32 -2.29
N ASP A 636 -18.26 -31.68 -3.46
CA ASP A 636 -19.28 -31.93 -4.48
C ASP A 636 -18.86 -33.02 -5.47
N GLY A 637 -17.68 -33.62 -5.28
CA GLY A 637 -17.13 -34.64 -6.18
C GLY A 637 -16.57 -34.10 -7.49
N ILE A 638 -16.25 -32.80 -7.56
CA ILE A 638 -15.62 -32.18 -8.72
C ILE A 638 -14.11 -32.34 -8.65
N GLU A 639 -13.50 -32.73 -9.75
CA GLU A 639 -12.06 -32.91 -9.83
C GLU A 639 -11.34 -31.58 -10.16
N TRP A 640 -10.28 -31.32 -9.41
CA TRP A 640 -9.37 -30.20 -9.59
C TRP A 640 -7.97 -30.66 -9.92
N LEU A 641 -7.26 -29.92 -10.77
CA LEU A 641 -5.86 -30.14 -11.10
C LEU A 641 -5.02 -28.97 -10.57
N THR A 642 -3.92 -29.30 -9.94
CA THR A 642 -2.95 -28.34 -9.41
C THR A 642 -2.09 -27.79 -10.55
N LEU A 643 -1.95 -26.49 -10.65
CA LEU A 643 -0.98 -25.84 -11.55
C LEU A 643 0.36 -25.62 -10.86
N ASN A 644 0.32 -25.29 -9.59
CA ASN A 644 1.51 -25.10 -8.77
C ASN A 644 1.17 -25.48 -7.32
N ASN A 645 2.08 -26.18 -6.66
CA ASN A 645 2.01 -26.49 -5.24
C ASN A 645 3.44 -26.62 -4.69
N SER A 646 3.74 -25.93 -3.60
CA SER A 646 5.05 -25.99 -2.94
C SER A 646 4.85 -26.19 -1.43
N ARG A 647 5.50 -27.18 -0.86
CA ARG A 647 5.41 -27.55 0.56
C ARG A 647 6.79 -27.70 1.16
N SER A 648 6.91 -27.25 2.40
CA SER A 648 8.11 -27.41 3.21
C SER A 648 7.73 -27.89 4.60
N TRP A 649 8.42 -28.89 5.08
CA TRP A 649 8.22 -29.44 6.42
C TRP A 649 9.55 -29.44 7.16
N ASP A 650 9.55 -28.91 8.35
CA ASP A 650 10.69 -28.88 9.27
C ASP A 650 10.53 -29.88 10.37
N GLU A 651 11.61 -30.52 10.82
CA GLU A 651 11.63 -31.41 11.97
C GLU A 651 11.12 -30.66 13.22
N PRO A 652 10.07 -31.15 13.91
CA PRO A 652 9.53 -30.46 15.09
C PRO A 652 10.56 -30.27 16.21
N LYS A 653 10.54 -29.10 16.87
CA LYS A 653 11.51 -28.73 17.93
C LYS A 653 11.50 -29.69 19.17
N ASP A 654 10.42 -30.46 19.38
CA ASP A 654 10.15 -31.25 20.60
C ASP A 654 10.49 -32.72 20.48
N ILE A 655 11.20 -33.15 19.44
CA ILE A 655 11.59 -34.59 19.31
C ILE A 655 12.77 -34.89 20.23
N GLY A 656 12.58 -34.81 21.56
CA GLY A 656 13.43 -35.40 22.58
C GLY A 656 14.88 -34.92 22.64
N LYS A 657 15.17 -33.72 22.13
CA LYS A 657 16.53 -33.15 22.14
C LYS A 657 16.61 -32.02 23.17
N GLU A 658 17.64 -32.06 24.04
CA GLU A 658 17.84 -31.03 25.06
C GLU A 658 18.18 -29.66 24.45
N LYS A 659 17.67 -28.61 25.06
CA LYS A 659 17.62 -27.21 24.59
C LYS A 659 18.98 -26.55 24.32
N TYR A 660 20.13 -27.18 24.50
CA TYR A 660 21.46 -26.57 24.52
C TYR A 660 22.54 -27.24 23.66
N GLU A 661 22.20 -28.19 22.79
CA GLU A 661 23.21 -28.78 21.89
C GLU A 661 23.29 -28.01 20.57
N TYR A 662 24.25 -27.08 20.47
CA TYR A 662 24.56 -26.29 19.26
C TYR A 662 25.02 -27.09 18.02
N LYS A 663 24.99 -28.41 18.07
CA LYS A 663 25.45 -29.33 16.99
C LYS A 663 24.39 -30.36 16.58
N LEU A 664 23.11 -30.03 16.77
CA LEU A 664 22.06 -30.95 16.40
C LEU A 664 21.86 -30.99 14.89
N LEU A 665 21.83 -32.19 14.34
CA LEU A 665 21.37 -32.42 12.99
C LEU A 665 19.89 -32.10 12.92
N LYS A 666 19.50 -31.32 11.93
CA LYS A 666 18.11 -31.00 11.64
C LYS A 666 17.74 -31.62 10.29
N HIS A 667 16.53 -32.16 10.24
CA HIS A 667 15.95 -32.68 9.00
C HIS A 667 14.92 -31.69 8.46
N ASP A 668 14.90 -31.50 7.17
CA ASP A 668 13.80 -30.84 6.48
C ASP A 668 13.45 -31.55 5.17
N VAL A 669 12.24 -31.34 4.74
CA VAL A 669 11.70 -31.89 3.50
C VAL A 669 11.03 -30.78 2.74
N TYR A 670 11.34 -30.67 1.46
CA TYR A 670 10.69 -29.76 0.51
C TYR A 670 10.16 -30.57 -0.67
N LEU A 671 8.98 -30.26 -1.13
CA LEU A 671 8.38 -30.86 -2.33
C LEU A 671 7.57 -29.80 -3.10
N ALA A 672 7.84 -29.65 -4.37
CA ALA A 672 7.12 -28.77 -5.28
C ALA A 672 6.60 -29.54 -6.48
N THR A 673 5.44 -29.11 -6.96
CA THR A 673 4.79 -29.63 -8.17
C THR A 673 4.45 -28.43 -9.06
N ASP A 674 5.13 -28.30 -10.18
CA ASP A 674 4.98 -27.20 -11.14
C ASP A 674 4.45 -27.72 -12.47
N ALA A 675 3.31 -27.24 -12.91
CA ALA A 675 2.77 -27.61 -14.21
C ALA A 675 3.34 -26.71 -15.33
N ILE A 676 3.62 -27.32 -16.47
CA ILE A 676 3.98 -26.63 -17.70
C ILE A 676 3.02 -27.04 -18.83
N LEU A 677 2.83 -26.18 -19.80
CA LEU A 677 2.05 -26.42 -20.99
C LEU A 677 2.98 -26.58 -22.19
N VAL A 678 2.79 -27.64 -22.96
CA VAL A 678 3.52 -27.90 -24.21
C VAL A 678 2.54 -28.12 -25.35
N LYS A 679 2.97 -28.01 -26.59
CA LYS A 679 2.11 -28.40 -27.71
C LYS A 679 1.83 -29.91 -27.67
N GLN A 680 0.63 -30.31 -27.98
CA GLN A 680 0.22 -31.74 -27.96
C GLN A 680 1.18 -32.63 -28.77
N GLN A 681 1.64 -32.16 -29.93
CA GLN A 681 2.58 -32.89 -30.80
C GLN A 681 3.97 -33.08 -30.15
N ASP A 682 4.36 -32.23 -29.19
CA ASP A 682 5.66 -32.26 -28.55
C ASP A 682 5.64 -32.98 -27.19
N LYS A 683 4.45 -33.45 -26.71
CA LYS A 683 4.26 -34.09 -25.41
C LYS A 683 5.27 -35.21 -25.12
N GLU A 684 5.34 -36.19 -26.02
CA GLU A 684 6.21 -37.37 -25.82
C GLU A 684 7.70 -36.99 -25.79
N LYS A 685 8.10 -36.04 -26.66
CA LYS A 685 9.46 -35.53 -26.67
C LYS A 685 9.81 -34.80 -25.36
N ALA A 686 8.87 -34.02 -24.83
CA ALA A 686 9.03 -33.33 -23.56
C ALA A 686 9.18 -34.31 -22.40
N ILE A 687 8.30 -35.33 -22.32
CA ILE A 687 8.39 -36.37 -21.29
C ILE A 687 9.74 -37.08 -21.34
N GLN A 688 10.18 -37.54 -22.52
CA GLN A 688 11.46 -38.20 -22.70
C GLN A 688 12.65 -37.33 -22.34
N SER A 689 12.56 -36.03 -22.60
CA SER A 689 13.63 -35.09 -22.29
C SER A 689 13.77 -34.79 -20.79
N LEU A 690 12.68 -34.89 -20.04
CA LEU A 690 12.63 -34.57 -18.60
C LEU A 690 12.77 -35.82 -17.72
N ASP A 691 12.32 -36.99 -18.18
CA ASP A 691 12.36 -38.21 -17.37
C ASP A 691 13.82 -38.66 -17.08
N GLY A 692 14.04 -39.14 -15.88
CA GLY A 692 15.35 -39.63 -15.44
C GLY A 692 16.38 -38.54 -15.12
N ARG A 693 16.02 -37.27 -15.05
CA ARG A 693 16.92 -36.15 -14.71
C ARG A 693 16.71 -35.63 -13.30
N VAL A 694 17.74 -34.95 -12.80
CA VAL A 694 17.64 -34.09 -11.62
C VAL A 694 16.99 -32.78 -12.08
N LEU A 695 15.75 -32.53 -11.70
CA LEU A 695 14.94 -31.41 -12.18
C LEU A 695 15.04 -30.17 -11.27
N TRP A 696 16.12 -30.07 -10.46
CA TRP A 696 16.23 -29.06 -9.42
C TRP A 696 16.31 -27.63 -9.93
N ASP A 697 17.07 -27.39 -10.99
CA ASP A 697 17.32 -26.05 -11.53
C ASP A 697 16.45 -25.73 -12.77
N GLY A 698 15.42 -26.56 -13.04
CA GLY A 698 14.86 -26.60 -14.39
C GLY A 698 13.65 -25.73 -14.67
N VAL A 699 12.90 -25.29 -13.63
CA VAL A 699 11.66 -24.53 -13.86
C VAL A 699 11.65 -23.35 -12.91
N GLU A 700 12.18 -22.23 -13.35
CA GLU A 700 11.93 -20.96 -12.68
C GLU A 700 10.58 -20.42 -13.17
N LEU A 701 9.67 -20.17 -12.25
CA LEU A 701 8.50 -19.37 -12.57
C LEU A 701 8.97 -17.94 -12.89
N PRO A 702 8.34 -17.24 -13.84
CA PRO A 702 8.65 -15.83 -14.05
C PRO A 702 8.44 -15.10 -12.73
N THR A 703 9.53 -14.72 -12.08
CA THR A 703 9.47 -13.94 -10.84
C THR A 703 9.33 -12.47 -11.20
N ASP A 704 8.31 -11.85 -10.65
CA ASP A 704 8.04 -10.43 -10.81
C ASP A 704 8.52 -9.63 -9.60
N ASP A 705 9.58 -10.07 -8.96
CA ASP A 705 10.04 -9.61 -7.65
C ASP A 705 10.28 -8.08 -7.54
N TRP A 706 10.21 -7.36 -8.66
CA TRP A 706 10.54 -5.94 -8.71
C TRP A 706 9.42 -5.04 -9.25
N GLN A 707 8.22 -5.58 -9.45
CA GLN A 707 7.19 -4.84 -10.17
C GLN A 707 5.97 -4.64 -9.29
N TYR A 708 5.80 -3.47 -8.85
CA TYR A 708 4.73 -2.97 -7.99
C TYR A 708 3.39 -2.80 -8.72
N LEU A 709 3.08 -3.69 -9.65
CA LEU A 709 1.74 -3.82 -10.16
C LEU A 709 0.83 -4.29 -9.03
N VAL A 710 -0.33 -3.72 -8.91
CA VAL A 710 -1.33 -4.27 -8.01
C VAL A 710 -1.84 -5.60 -8.57
N ASN A 711 -2.19 -6.54 -7.71
CA ASN A 711 -2.42 -7.93 -8.10
C ASN A 711 -3.46 -8.09 -9.21
N ARG A 712 -4.55 -7.32 -9.17
CA ARG A 712 -5.62 -7.38 -10.18
C ARG A 712 -5.34 -6.56 -11.45
N GLU A 713 -4.14 -6.07 -11.65
CA GLU A 713 -3.71 -5.41 -12.90
C GLU A 713 -3.21 -6.39 -13.96
N LYS A 714 -2.89 -7.61 -13.59
CA LYS A 714 -2.36 -8.57 -14.53
C LYS A 714 -3.31 -8.84 -15.70
N TYR A 715 -2.68 -8.96 -16.83
CA TYR A 715 -3.10 -9.20 -18.20
C TYR A 715 -3.84 -8.05 -18.89
N TRP A 716 -4.56 -7.18 -18.19
CA TRP A 716 -5.33 -6.10 -18.82
C TRP A 716 -4.66 -4.72 -18.78
N SER A 717 -3.92 -4.39 -17.73
CA SER A 717 -3.47 -3.02 -17.50
C SER A 717 -2.43 -2.58 -18.54
N PRO A 718 -2.36 -1.28 -18.84
CA PRO A 718 -1.27 -0.73 -19.64
C PRO A 718 0.10 -0.96 -19.00
N ALA A 719 0.20 -0.83 -17.67
CA ALA A 719 1.44 -1.06 -16.94
C ALA A 719 1.94 -2.50 -17.12
N TYR A 720 1.06 -3.51 -17.00
CA TYR A 720 1.42 -4.90 -17.27
C TYR A 720 1.98 -5.08 -18.69
N LYS A 721 1.30 -4.50 -19.69
CA LYS A 721 1.70 -4.63 -21.10
C LYS A 721 3.05 -3.97 -21.40
N ASP A 722 3.34 -2.85 -20.76
CA ASP A 722 4.61 -2.14 -20.95
C ASP A 722 5.77 -2.89 -20.28
N VAL A 723 5.57 -3.37 -19.05
CA VAL A 723 6.59 -4.08 -18.28
C VAL A 723 6.87 -5.48 -18.81
N TYR A 724 5.85 -6.19 -19.28
CA TYR A 724 5.98 -7.59 -19.75
C TYR A 724 6.03 -7.73 -21.26
N ARG A 725 6.36 -6.68 -21.97
CA ARG A 725 6.38 -6.63 -23.44
C ARG A 725 7.09 -7.83 -24.06
N ASP A 726 8.19 -8.27 -23.50
CA ASP A 726 9.05 -9.33 -24.03
C ASP A 726 8.88 -10.70 -23.36
N ARG A 727 8.09 -10.82 -22.29
CA ARG A 727 7.90 -12.08 -21.55
C ARG A 727 6.59 -12.81 -21.88
N GLN A 728 5.86 -12.38 -22.90
CA GLN A 728 4.50 -12.89 -23.23
C GLN A 728 4.49 -14.10 -24.17
N GLY A 729 5.56 -14.85 -24.23
CA GLY A 729 5.71 -15.95 -25.19
C GLY A 729 6.06 -17.31 -24.58
N TRP A 730 6.25 -18.27 -25.47
CA TRP A 730 6.78 -19.57 -25.14
C TRP A 730 8.23 -19.44 -24.66
N ALA A 731 8.55 -20.01 -23.50
CA ALA A 731 9.93 -20.09 -23.04
C ALA A 731 10.73 -21.04 -23.92
N ASN A 732 11.94 -20.66 -24.27
CA ASN A 732 12.74 -21.42 -25.25
C ASN A 732 13.56 -22.56 -24.66
N SER A 733 13.80 -22.61 -23.36
CA SER A 733 14.55 -23.72 -22.75
C SER A 733 14.32 -23.84 -21.23
N ILE A 734 13.84 -24.98 -20.79
CA ILE A 734 14.35 -25.61 -19.58
C ILE A 734 15.73 -26.18 -19.97
N ASP A 735 16.74 -26.09 -19.12
CA ASP A 735 18.07 -26.66 -19.41
C ASP A 735 17.93 -28.08 -19.94
N GLY A 736 18.27 -28.27 -21.23
CA GLY A 736 18.19 -29.54 -21.93
C GLY A 736 16.82 -29.93 -22.47
N LEU A 737 15.78 -29.10 -22.41
CA LEU A 737 14.49 -29.33 -23.10
C LEU A 737 14.47 -28.56 -24.42
N ASP A 738 14.70 -29.25 -25.50
CA ASP A 738 14.59 -28.70 -26.87
C ASP A 738 13.12 -28.73 -27.34
N VAL A 739 12.19 -28.19 -26.49
CA VAL A 739 10.76 -28.07 -26.75
C VAL A 739 10.28 -26.77 -26.14
N PRO A 740 9.59 -25.92 -26.89
CA PRO A 740 8.96 -24.73 -26.34
C PRO A 740 7.89 -25.12 -25.32
N TYR A 741 7.88 -24.44 -24.19
CA TYR A 741 6.88 -24.67 -23.14
C TYR A 741 6.35 -23.34 -22.62
N TYR A 742 5.23 -23.41 -21.91
CA TYR A 742 4.61 -22.29 -21.24
C TYR A 742 4.43 -22.61 -19.76
N TYR A 743 4.73 -21.68 -18.86
CA TYR A 743 4.39 -21.87 -17.45
C TYR A 743 2.89 -21.85 -17.27
N SER A 744 2.37 -22.73 -16.42
CA SER A 744 0.94 -22.78 -16.15
C SER A 744 0.46 -21.69 -15.18
N CYS A 745 1.39 -21.10 -14.44
CA CYS A 745 1.07 -20.03 -13.49
C CYS A 745 2.16 -18.95 -13.52
N GLU A 746 1.80 -17.77 -13.01
CA GLU A 746 2.68 -16.63 -12.81
C GLU A 746 2.51 -16.11 -11.38
N GLN A 747 3.50 -15.41 -10.86
CA GLN A 747 3.32 -14.74 -9.58
C GLN A 747 2.66 -13.38 -9.77
N ALA A 748 1.58 -13.14 -9.04
CA ALA A 748 1.04 -11.81 -8.84
C ALA A 748 1.79 -11.20 -7.67
N CYS A 749 2.73 -10.31 -7.96
CA CYS A 749 3.54 -9.67 -6.95
C CYS A 749 3.11 -8.23 -6.81
N GLY A 750 2.29 -7.95 -5.80
CA GLY A 750 2.00 -6.59 -5.38
C GLY A 750 2.88 -6.20 -4.18
N HIS A 751 4.16 -6.62 -4.16
CA HIS A 751 5.04 -6.32 -3.04
C HIS A 751 5.31 -4.82 -2.97
N ILE A 752 4.47 -4.14 -2.24
CA ILE A 752 4.63 -2.74 -1.87
C ILE A 752 5.18 -2.75 -0.45
N GLU A 753 6.49 -2.58 -0.31
CA GLU A 753 7.19 -2.63 0.99
C GLU A 753 6.60 -1.69 2.05
N ASP A 754 5.93 -0.63 1.61
CA ASP A 754 5.32 0.36 2.48
C ASP A 754 3.89 -0.01 2.93
N ASP A 755 3.24 -1.02 2.35
CA ASP A 755 1.89 -1.47 2.74
C ASP A 755 1.93 -2.24 4.07
N GLN A 756 1.38 -1.64 5.12
CA GLN A 756 1.36 -2.16 6.49
C GLN A 756 -0.03 -2.71 6.89
N SER A 757 -0.92 -2.92 5.93
CA SER A 757 -2.28 -3.37 6.21
C SER A 757 -2.39 -4.81 6.71
N GLY A 758 -1.33 -5.62 6.56
CA GLY A 758 -1.36 -7.04 6.87
C GLY A 758 -2.18 -7.86 5.88
N THR A 759 -2.35 -7.36 4.65
CA THR A 759 -2.93 -8.13 3.55
C THR A 759 -1.88 -8.95 2.82
N ILE A 760 -2.35 -9.98 2.12
CA ILE A 760 -1.50 -10.80 1.26
C ILE A 760 -1.08 -9.99 0.05
N ASN A 761 0.23 -9.86 -0.16
CA ASN A 761 0.79 -9.05 -1.24
C ASN A 761 1.32 -9.87 -2.42
N LYS A 762 1.53 -11.17 -2.22
CA LYS A 762 2.14 -12.05 -3.22
C LYS A 762 1.40 -13.39 -3.25
N TYR A 763 1.01 -13.84 -4.43
CA TYR A 763 0.40 -15.16 -4.63
C TYR A 763 0.51 -15.58 -6.09
N SER A 764 0.39 -16.87 -6.36
CA SER A 764 0.40 -17.40 -7.72
C SER A 764 -0.98 -17.25 -8.39
N ILE A 765 -0.99 -16.97 -9.68
CA ILE A 765 -2.19 -16.86 -10.52
C ILE A 765 -2.08 -17.77 -11.76
N PRO A 766 -3.18 -18.21 -12.38
CA PRO A 766 -3.11 -18.90 -13.68
C PRO A 766 -2.37 -18.04 -14.70
N CYS A 767 -1.52 -18.65 -15.53
CA CYS A 767 -0.78 -17.91 -16.55
C CYS A 767 -1.73 -17.20 -17.53
N ARG A 768 -1.21 -16.21 -18.25
CA ARG A 768 -1.98 -15.45 -19.23
C ARG A 768 -2.70 -16.33 -20.25
N LEU A 769 -2.02 -17.38 -20.74
CA LEU A 769 -2.58 -18.30 -21.73
C LEU A 769 -3.83 -19.01 -21.22
N LEU A 770 -3.80 -19.48 -19.96
CA LEU A 770 -4.97 -20.09 -19.31
C LEU A 770 -6.03 -19.04 -18.97
N PHE A 771 -5.62 -17.91 -18.38
CA PHE A 771 -6.52 -16.86 -17.94
C PHE A 771 -7.36 -16.30 -19.11
N GLU A 772 -6.70 -15.89 -20.20
CA GLU A 772 -7.37 -15.36 -21.39
C GLU A 772 -8.09 -16.47 -22.17
N GLY A 773 -7.46 -17.64 -22.35
CA GLY A 773 -7.98 -18.74 -23.14
C GLY A 773 -9.19 -19.45 -22.54
N MET A 774 -9.26 -19.55 -21.24
CA MET A 774 -10.45 -20.06 -20.52
C MET A 774 -11.47 -18.95 -20.22
N GLY A 775 -11.17 -17.70 -20.57
CA GLY A 775 -12.04 -16.56 -20.33
C GLY A 775 -12.23 -16.24 -18.86
N MET A 776 -11.17 -16.39 -18.06
CA MET A 776 -11.21 -16.15 -16.63
C MET A 776 -11.35 -14.66 -16.31
N GLU A 777 -12.05 -14.35 -15.25
CA GLU A 777 -12.15 -13.04 -14.62
C GLU A 777 -11.89 -13.16 -13.13
N TYR A 778 -11.37 -12.09 -12.52
CA TYR A 778 -11.20 -12.03 -11.05
C TYR A 778 -12.57 -11.97 -10.37
N ASP A 779 -12.78 -12.81 -9.37
CA ASP A 779 -13.96 -12.72 -8.51
C ASP A 779 -13.84 -11.55 -7.50
N SER A 780 -14.94 -11.24 -6.84
CA SER A 780 -14.95 -10.33 -5.67
C SER A 780 -14.08 -10.83 -4.51
N HIS A 781 -13.96 -12.15 -4.35
CA HIS A 781 -13.06 -12.78 -3.38
C HIS A 781 -11.64 -12.90 -3.93
N ASP A 782 -10.65 -12.65 -3.07
CA ASP A 782 -9.26 -12.75 -3.48
C ASP A 782 -8.85 -14.20 -3.70
N GLY A 783 -8.13 -14.45 -4.78
CA GLY A 783 -7.68 -15.78 -5.15
C GLY A 783 -8.69 -16.67 -5.89
N GLN A 784 -9.89 -16.17 -6.16
CA GLN A 784 -10.92 -16.90 -6.94
C GLN A 784 -11.03 -16.33 -8.35
N TYR A 785 -11.30 -17.24 -9.33
CA TYR A 785 -11.42 -16.90 -10.75
C TYR A 785 -12.67 -17.53 -11.34
N LEU A 786 -13.49 -16.70 -11.97
CA LEU A 786 -14.75 -17.10 -12.56
C LEU A 786 -14.61 -17.20 -14.08
N ASP A 787 -15.41 -18.06 -14.72
CA ASP A 787 -15.62 -18.02 -16.17
C ASP A 787 -16.62 -16.90 -16.56
N LYS A 788 -16.87 -16.75 -17.85
CA LYS A 788 -17.80 -15.75 -18.40
C LYS A 788 -19.25 -15.94 -17.94
N ASP A 789 -19.59 -17.12 -17.48
CA ASP A 789 -20.92 -17.47 -16.98
C ASP A 789 -21.02 -17.31 -15.45
N GLY A 790 -19.94 -16.86 -14.80
CA GLY A 790 -19.88 -16.63 -13.35
C GLY A 790 -19.60 -17.89 -12.53
N ASN A 791 -19.14 -18.99 -13.15
CA ASN A 791 -18.81 -20.20 -12.41
C ASN A 791 -17.34 -20.15 -11.94
N LEU A 792 -17.07 -20.56 -10.72
CA LEU A 792 -15.71 -20.73 -10.21
C LEU A 792 -14.97 -21.79 -11.03
N VAL A 793 -13.83 -21.43 -11.62
CA VAL A 793 -13.03 -22.33 -12.49
C VAL A 793 -11.59 -22.48 -12.01
N ALA A 794 -11.06 -21.53 -11.26
CA ALA A 794 -9.74 -21.65 -10.67
C ALA A 794 -9.71 -21.00 -9.27
N LEU A 795 -8.79 -21.48 -8.42
CA LEU A 795 -8.66 -21.11 -7.03
C LEU A 795 -7.19 -21.06 -6.63
N THR A 796 -6.74 -19.94 -6.08
CA THR A 796 -5.44 -19.84 -5.41
C THR A 796 -5.62 -20.16 -3.94
N TYR A 797 -4.93 -21.17 -3.45
CA TYR A 797 -4.92 -21.58 -2.06
C TYR A 797 -3.52 -21.39 -1.47
N GLY A 798 -3.45 -20.72 -0.34
CA GLY A 798 -2.16 -20.35 0.24
C GLY A 798 -1.36 -19.40 -0.68
N TYR A 799 -0.06 -19.38 -0.48
CA TYR A 799 0.87 -18.50 -1.19
C TYR A 799 1.22 -19.00 -2.61
N ASN A 800 1.50 -20.31 -2.75
CA ASN A 800 2.04 -20.90 -3.98
C ASN A 800 1.21 -22.10 -4.47
N GLN A 801 -0.10 -22.03 -4.35
CA GLN A 801 -0.94 -23.14 -4.78
C GLN A 801 -2.06 -22.65 -5.66
N ILE A 802 -2.24 -23.25 -6.84
CA ILE A 802 -3.33 -22.96 -7.74
C ILE A 802 -3.99 -24.25 -8.16
N LEU A 803 -5.28 -24.28 -8.04
CA LEU A 803 -6.15 -25.35 -8.49
C LEU A 803 -7.02 -24.83 -9.63
N VAL A 804 -7.21 -25.66 -10.66
CA VAL A 804 -8.11 -25.39 -11.78
C VAL A 804 -9.03 -26.57 -11.96
N LYS A 805 -10.32 -26.34 -12.17
CA LYS A 805 -11.29 -27.42 -12.44
C LYS A 805 -10.86 -28.21 -13.65
N LYS A 806 -10.81 -29.53 -13.51
CA LYS A 806 -10.25 -30.45 -14.47
C LYS A 806 -11.00 -30.41 -15.82
N GLU A 807 -12.34 -30.47 -15.78
CA GLU A 807 -13.13 -30.51 -17.01
C GLU A 807 -13.00 -29.25 -17.89
N PRO A 808 -13.13 -28.01 -17.35
CA PRO A 808 -12.88 -26.80 -18.14
C PRO A 808 -11.44 -26.71 -18.67
N LEU A 809 -10.45 -27.13 -17.88
CA LEU A 809 -9.04 -27.13 -18.29
C LEU A 809 -8.82 -28.11 -19.45
N LEU A 810 -9.32 -29.37 -19.35
CA LEU A 810 -9.19 -30.36 -20.43
C LEU A 810 -9.86 -29.92 -21.72
N ARG A 811 -11.00 -29.25 -21.63
CA ARG A 811 -11.70 -28.66 -22.78
C ARG A 811 -10.83 -27.60 -23.46
N PHE A 812 -10.24 -26.72 -22.68
CA PHE A 812 -9.32 -25.70 -23.19
C PHE A 812 -8.08 -26.32 -23.84
N LEU A 813 -7.40 -27.26 -23.16
CA LEU A 813 -6.21 -27.93 -23.66
C LEU A 813 -6.48 -28.62 -25.01
N LYS A 814 -7.60 -29.31 -25.13
CA LYS A 814 -8.02 -29.96 -26.39
C LYS A 814 -8.26 -28.95 -27.51
N GLN A 815 -8.94 -27.86 -27.26
CA GLN A 815 -9.20 -26.79 -28.23
C GLN A 815 -7.95 -26.07 -28.70
N SER A 816 -6.98 -25.94 -27.82
CA SER A 816 -5.73 -25.22 -28.07
C SER A 816 -4.59 -26.14 -28.54
N GLU A 817 -4.84 -27.45 -28.74
CA GLU A 817 -3.83 -28.46 -29.07
C GLU A 817 -2.63 -28.46 -28.10
N LEU A 818 -2.92 -28.34 -26.79
CA LEU A 818 -1.95 -28.31 -25.71
C LEU A 818 -2.04 -29.57 -24.85
N ALA A 819 -0.91 -29.92 -24.24
CA ALA A 819 -0.79 -30.91 -23.19
C ALA A 819 -0.24 -30.25 -21.90
N ILE A 820 -0.64 -30.76 -20.73
CA ILE A 820 -0.12 -30.36 -19.45
C ILE A 820 0.80 -31.44 -18.91
N LEU A 821 1.96 -31.03 -18.39
CA LEU A 821 2.93 -31.88 -17.71
C LEU A 821 3.23 -31.30 -16.35
N TRP A 822 3.44 -32.14 -15.34
CA TRP A 822 3.87 -31.73 -14.00
C TRP A 822 5.30 -32.15 -13.74
N ILE A 823 6.10 -31.22 -13.29
CA ILE A 823 7.46 -31.43 -12.82
C ILE A 823 7.38 -31.46 -11.29
N VAL A 824 7.53 -32.67 -10.73
CA VAL A 824 7.64 -32.85 -9.29
C VAL A 824 9.11 -32.84 -8.93
N ARG A 825 9.50 -31.98 -8.01
CA ARG A 825 10.88 -31.80 -7.55
C ARG A 825 10.91 -31.51 -6.07
N GLY A 826 11.94 -31.97 -5.38
CA GLY A 826 12.05 -31.78 -3.94
C GLY A 826 13.45 -31.95 -3.41
N GLU A 827 13.61 -31.79 -2.12
CA GLU A 827 14.79 -32.12 -1.36
C GLU A 827 14.43 -32.74 -0.01
N LYS A 828 15.15 -33.78 0.35
CA LYS A 828 15.25 -34.21 1.72
C LYS A 828 16.66 -33.90 2.21
N ARG A 829 16.77 -33.04 3.21
CA ARG A 829 18.04 -32.49 3.67
C ARG A 829 18.30 -32.87 5.11
N VAL A 830 19.56 -33.21 5.39
CA VAL A 830 20.09 -33.36 6.75
C VAL A 830 21.22 -32.33 6.92
N TYR A 831 21.04 -31.37 7.80
CA TYR A 831 22.00 -30.31 8.00
C TYR A 831 22.25 -29.99 9.48
N ILE A 832 23.36 -29.31 9.75
CA ILE A 832 23.72 -28.90 11.10
C ILE A 832 22.98 -27.60 11.40
N SER A 833 22.19 -27.57 12.47
CA SER A 833 21.51 -26.36 12.96
C SER A 833 22.50 -25.20 13.10
N GLY A 834 22.13 -24.03 12.61
CA GLY A 834 22.97 -22.85 12.64
C GLY A 834 23.73 -22.56 11.34
N GLY A 835 23.35 -23.17 10.21
CA GLY A 835 23.82 -22.77 8.85
C GLY A 835 25.23 -23.23 8.49
N LYS A 836 25.76 -24.25 9.14
CA LYS A 836 27.13 -24.76 8.91
C LYS A 836 27.24 -25.95 7.96
N GLY A 837 26.37 -26.04 6.97
CA GLY A 837 26.48 -26.98 5.85
C GLY A 837 25.55 -28.19 5.94
N CYS A 838 25.24 -28.79 4.79
CA CYS A 838 24.45 -29.98 4.65
C CYS A 838 25.33 -31.22 4.75
N GLN A 839 24.87 -32.26 5.46
CA GLN A 839 25.55 -33.55 5.53
C GLN A 839 25.15 -34.49 4.38
N CYS A 840 23.88 -34.43 3.99
CA CYS A 840 23.43 -35.10 2.79
C CYS A 840 22.17 -34.43 2.25
N ILE A 841 22.04 -34.41 0.94
CA ILE A 841 20.87 -33.92 0.19
C ILE A 841 20.51 -34.95 -0.86
N TYR A 842 19.26 -35.38 -0.82
CA TYR A 842 18.66 -36.19 -1.87
C TYR A 842 17.50 -35.44 -2.50
N ALA A 843 17.43 -35.45 -3.84
CA ALA A 843 16.43 -34.76 -4.63
C ALA A 843 15.42 -35.76 -5.21
N PRO A 844 14.22 -35.90 -4.66
CA PRO A 844 13.12 -36.56 -5.34
C PRO A 844 12.70 -35.74 -6.56
N CYS A 845 12.68 -36.39 -7.73
CA CYS A 845 12.27 -35.74 -9.00
C CYS A 845 11.45 -36.72 -9.86
N GLY A 846 10.46 -36.21 -10.55
CA GLY A 846 9.63 -36.99 -11.47
C GLY A 846 8.83 -36.10 -12.43
N VAL A 847 8.47 -36.67 -13.57
CA VAL A 847 7.59 -36.05 -14.56
C VAL A 847 6.27 -36.80 -14.55
N TYR A 848 5.19 -36.09 -14.46
CA TYR A 848 3.82 -36.59 -14.44
C TYR A 848 3.05 -35.99 -15.63
N TYR A 849 2.10 -36.73 -16.16
CA TYR A 849 1.26 -36.35 -17.29
C TYR A 849 -0.11 -37.06 -17.20
N LEU A 850 -1.06 -36.61 -17.98
CA LEU A 850 -2.36 -37.28 -18.07
C LEU A 850 -2.27 -38.46 -19.04
N ASP A 851 -2.74 -39.65 -18.56
CA ASP A 851 -2.93 -40.84 -19.37
C ASP A 851 -4.11 -40.68 -20.37
N ASN A 852 -4.45 -41.76 -21.09
CA ASN A 852 -5.57 -41.77 -22.05
C ASN A 852 -6.96 -41.62 -21.37
N ASN A 853 -7.04 -41.84 -20.08
CA ASN A 853 -8.26 -41.67 -19.27
C ASN A 853 -8.28 -40.33 -18.53
N ASN A 854 -7.31 -39.44 -18.81
CA ASN A 854 -7.09 -38.16 -18.12
C ASN A 854 -6.79 -38.33 -16.64
N VAL A 855 -6.08 -39.39 -16.22
CA VAL A 855 -5.60 -39.63 -14.87
C VAL A 855 -4.11 -39.26 -14.82
N PRO A 856 -3.62 -38.53 -13.81
CA PRO A 856 -2.21 -38.26 -13.66
C PRO A 856 -1.40 -39.55 -13.45
N GLU A 857 -0.35 -39.77 -14.23
CA GLU A 857 0.60 -40.85 -14.09
C GLU A 857 2.05 -40.36 -14.25
N GLY A 858 2.99 -41.00 -13.58
CA GLY A 858 4.41 -40.69 -13.63
C GLY A 858 5.22 -41.53 -12.63
N VAL A 859 6.52 -41.31 -12.59
CA VAL A 859 7.43 -42.03 -11.69
C VAL A 859 8.32 -41.06 -10.94
N LEU A 860 8.25 -41.09 -9.60
CA LEU A 860 9.15 -40.33 -8.73
C LEU A 860 10.45 -41.14 -8.51
N ARG A 861 11.60 -40.52 -8.71
CA ARG A 861 12.93 -41.07 -8.46
C ARG A 861 13.71 -40.12 -7.54
N THR A 862 14.70 -40.63 -6.84
CA THR A 862 15.55 -39.81 -5.98
C THR A 862 17.00 -39.83 -6.45
N TYR A 863 17.67 -38.72 -6.34
CA TYR A 863 19.05 -38.51 -6.78
C TYR A 863 19.88 -37.89 -5.66
N LYS A 864 21.08 -38.42 -5.44
CA LYS A 864 22.01 -37.82 -4.47
C LYS A 864 22.58 -36.53 -5.03
N ARG A 865 22.51 -35.42 -4.27
CA ARG A 865 23.11 -34.14 -4.62
C ARG A 865 24.37 -33.84 -3.80
N VAL A 866 24.42 -34.21 -2.51
CA VAL A 866 25.54 -34.01 -1.59
C VAL A 866 25.72 -35.26 -0.73
#